data_2d294c46d37ad7187eb55b5d4c332f61
#
_entry.id   2d294c46d37ad7187eb55b5d4c332f61
#
_cell.length_a   1.000
_cell.length_b   1.000
_cell.length_c   1.000
_cell.angle_alpha   90.00
_cell.angle_beta   90.00
_cell.angle_gamma   90.00
#
_symmetry.space_group_name_H-M   'P 1'
#
loop_
_entity.id
_entity.type
_entity.pdbx_description
1 polymer ?
#
loop_
_entity_poly.entity_id
_entity_poly.type
_entity_poly.pdbx_seq_one_letter_code
_entity_poly.pdbx_strand_id
1 'polypeptide(L)'
;MKELEKIYDPSSAEDKHYKKWADAGYFHAERDPDKRPYTIVMPPPNITGQLHMGHAMDETWQDILIRYKRMQGYAALWVPGTDHASIATEAKIVAKMKEEGLTKQDLGRDRFLERAWDWKKQYGGRIVEQLKKLGCSCDWQRERFTMDEGCSKAVLKVFKKLYDDGLIYRGERIINWCPHCKTSISDAEVEYEEQDGFFWHLKYPVAGGDEFVELATTRPETMLGDTAIAVHPDDERYTHLHGKKVILPLVGKEIPVVCDTYVDREFGTGVVKITPAHDPNDFEVGVRHGLPVVKVLTDDAHMTQDCGKYAGMDRYEARKAIVADLEAGGYLASIEPHKHNVGTCYRCGTTVEPMVSKQWFVKMVPLAGPAIEAVRDGRIRFVPERFDKPYYNWMENTRDWCISRQLWWGHRIPAYYCDDCGEISVSATPLTVCPKCGKPVRQDEDTLDTWFSSALWPFSTLGWPEETEDLKYFYPTNTLVTGYDIITFWVSRMIFSGLTYTDKAPFDTVLIHGLVRDAQGRKMSKSLGNGIDPLEIIDQYGADALRLTLVVGSTPGNDMRFSDEKVKASRNFANKLWNAARFVMMNLPEDFRPGLPASLTMADKWVLSQLNTLVKNVTENLDKFELGLAAQKVQDFIWDVYCDWYIEIAKLRLNSEDAAEADSARQILVSVLVQALKLLHPFMPFITEEIYTALPGASETLMLEKWPGYEPQMNYAEEEAGFEKVMDLIKAVRTLRADMGVHPAKRTSLIIETADKTPFEDGAAYLAKFAFANEVSFTEKYTGDTKGVAQVVTHAARAFIPMMELIDREKEQARLAKEKAQCEKEIASMAAKLSNEGFVNKAPAHIVEDMRQKHAAAAEKLAKIEESIRNLG
;
A
#
# COMPACT_ATOMS: atom_id res chain seq x y z
N MET A 1 26.98 -29.05 -16.36
CA MET A 1 25.78 -28.48 -15.71
C MET A 1 26.01 -28.34 -14.20
N LYS A 2 25.55 -27.27 -13.58
CA LYS A 2 25.54 -27.14 -12.12
C LYS A 2 24.33 -27.89 -11.58
N GLU A 3 24.54 -28.88 -10.69
CA GLU A 3 23.44 -29.61 -10.07
C GLU A 3 22.75 -28.71 -9.03
N LEU A 4 21.42 -28.64 -9.05
CA LEU A 4 20.63 -27.91 -8.03
C LEU A 4 20.53 -28.77 -6.77
N GLU A 5 20.72 -28.14 -5.63
CA GLU A 5 20.58 -28.79 -4.32
C GLU A 5 19.19 -29.40 -4.15
N LYS A 6 19.11 -30.45 -3.28
CA LYS A 6 17.82 -31.14 -3.04
C LYS A 6 16.76 -30.24 -2.45
N ILE A 7 17.14 -29.26 -1.65
CA ILE A 7 16.26 -28.30 -0.99
C ILE A 7 16.72 -26.90 -1.38
N TYR A 8 15.78 -26.02 -1.73
CA TYR A 8 16.09 -24.61 -1.95
C TYR A 8 16.39 -23.92 -0.62
N ASP A 9 17.56 -23.28 -0.53
CA ASP A 9 17.93 -22.43 0.59
C ASP A 9 17.92 -20.96 0.14
N PRO A 10 16.89 -20.19 0.49
CA PRO A 10 16.78 -18.78 0.11
C PRO A 10 17.96 -17.95 0.61
N SER A 11 18.42 -18.17 1.86
CA SER A 11 19.44 -17.32 2.51
C SER A 11 20.76 -17.30 1.74
N SER A 12 21.21 -18.47 1.29
CA SER A 12 22.45 -18.59 0.52
C SER A 12 22.33 -18.02 -0.90
N ALA A 13 21.17 -18.18 -1.53
CA ALA A 13 20.90 -17.68 -2.89
C ALA A 13 20.78 -16.15 -2.89
N GLU A 14 20.07 -15.57 -1.93
CA GLU A 14 19.78 -14.15 -1.84
C GLU A 14 21.05 -13.31 -1.68
N ASP A 15 21.89 -13.61 -0.70
CA ASP A 15 23.14 -12.87 -0.46
C ASP A 15 24.11 -13.00 -1.63
N LYS A 16 24.22 -14.21 -2.19
CA LYS A 16 25.10 -14.49 -3.35
C LYS A 16 24.68 -13.67 -4.58
N HIS A 17 23.40 -13.70 -4.95
CA HIS A 17 22.94 -13.03 -6.16
C HIS A 17 22.88 -11.53 -5.98
N TYR A 18 22.42 -11.04 -4.84
CA TYR A 18 22.39 -9.60 -4.59
C TYR A 18 23.78 -8.97 -4.68
N LYS A 19 24.77 -9.63 -4.03
CA LYS A 19 26.17 -9.19 -4.11
C LYS A 19 26.68 -9.22 -5.55
N LYS A 20 26.42 -10.29 -6.30
CA LYS A 20 26.82 -10.41 -7.71
C LYS A 20 26.24 -9.26 -8.55
N TRP A 21 24.94 -8.99 -8.43
CA TRP A 21 24.28 -7.93 -9.20
C TRP A 21 24.80 -6.53 -8.86
N ALA A 22 25.03 -6.26 -7.57
CA ALA A 22 25.55 -4.99 -7.10
C ALA A 22 27.02 -4.77 -7.56
N ASP A 23 27.88 -5.77 -7.40
CA ASP A 23 29.29 -5.71 -7.79
C ASP A 23 29.45 -5.58 -9.33
N ALA A 24 28.57 -6.21 -10.11
CA ALA A 24 28.55 -6.10 -11.57
C ALA A 24 27.92 -4.80 -12.09
N GLY A 25 27.33 -3.98 -11.20
CA GLY A 25 26.70 -2.71 -11.59
C GLY A 25 25.39 -2.86 -12.36
N TYR A 26 24.69 -3.99 -12.28
CA TYR A 26 23.45 -4.24 -13.04
C TYR A 26 22.28 -3.34 -12.63
N PHE A 27 22.36 -2.70 -11.49
CA PHE A 27 21.34 -1.74 -11.02
C PHE A 27 21.56 -0.31 -11.55
N HIS A 28 22.75 -0.01 -12.02
CA HIS A 28 23.11 1.31 -12.51
C HIS A 28 22.45 1.58 -13.87
N ALA A 29 21.73 2.70 -13.96
CA ALA A 29 21.13 3.15 -15.19
C ALA A 29 22.05 4.14 -15.92
N GLU A 30 22.61 3.72 -17.03
CA GLU A 30 23.41 4.59 -17.88
C GLU A 30 22.52 5.47 -18.76
N ARG A 31 23.00 6.68 -19.06
CA ARG A 31 22.39 7.55 -20.05
C ARG A 31 22.75 7.05 -21.44
N ASP A 32 21.81 6.46 -22.11
CA ASP A 32 21.96 5.89 -23.44
C ASP A 32 20.93 6.57 -24.38
N PRO A 33 21.37 7.37 -25.36
CA PRO A 33 20.46 8.09 -26.25
C PRO A 33 19.59 7.16 -27.11
N ASP A 34 19.99 5.90 -27.28
CA ASP A 34 19.25 4.91 -28.04
C ASP A 34 18.16 4.19 -27.18
N LYS A 35 18.20 4.40 -25.87
CA LYS A 35 17.20 3.85 -24.94
C LYS A 35 16.25 4.92 -24.43
N ARG A 36 15.02 4.51 -24.19
CA ARG A 36 14.04 5.34 -23.49
C ARG A 36 14.31 5.30 -21.99
N PRO A 37 14.36 6.43 -21.28
CA PRO A 37 14.44 6.43 -19.83
C PRO A 37 13.12 5.94 -19.22
N TYR A 38 13.23 5.25 -18.11
CA TYR A 38 12.11 4.96 -17.20
C TYR A 38 12.60 5.17 -15.78
N THR A 39 12.06 6.19 -15.13
CA THR A 39 12.57 6.65 -13.84
C THR A 39 11.51 6.58 -12.77
N ILE A 40 11.86 5.96 -11.66
CA ILE A 40 11.11 5.99 -10.38
C ILE A 40 12.02 6.63 -9.33
N VAL A 41 11.49 7.59 -8.57
CA VAL A 41 12.12 8.05 -7.33
C VAL A 41 11.42 7.38 -6.16
N MET A 42 12.18 6.70 -5.32
CA MET A 42 11.68 6.01 -4.14
C MET A 42 11.05 7.01 -3.17
N PRO A 43 9.85 6.76 -2.60
CA PRO A 43 9.42 7.51 -1.43
C PRO A 43 10.46 7.35 -0.32
N PRO A 44 11.19 8.43 0.03
CA PRO A 44 12.36 8.27 0.90
C PRO A 44 11.92 7.89 2.32
N PRO A 45 12.26 6.69 2.82
CA PRO A 45 11.88 6.30 4.17
C PRO A 45 12.46 7.23 5.22
N ASN A 46 11.66 7.54 6.23
CA ASN A 46 12.05 8.35 7.37
C ASN A 46 13.10 7.66 8.24
N ILE A 47 14.19 8.33 8.60
CA ILE A 47 15.24 7.79 9.47
C ILE A 47 14.81 7.66 10.96
N THR A 48 13.55 7.39 11.20
CA THR A 48 12.97 7.26 12.56
C THR A 48 13.06 5.87 13.15
N GLY A 49 13.49 4.89 12.36
CA GLY A 49 13.60 3.49 12.76
C GLY A 49 13.79 2.57 11.56
N GLN A 50 13.42 1.31 11.74
CA GLN A 50 13.46 0.30 10.68
C GLN A 50 12.20 0.32 9.80
N LEU A 51 12.31 -0.26 8.60
CA LEU A 51 11.19 -0.44 7.68
C LEU A 51 10.11 -1.36 8.28
N HIS A 52 8.89 -1.20 7.82
CA HIS A 52 7.74 -2.04 8.15
C HIS A 52 7.10 -2.62 6.88
N MET A 53 6.08 -3.48 7.01
CA MET A 53 5.43 -4.14 5.88
C MET A 53 4.88 -3.20 4.81
N GLY A 54 4.43 -2.00 5.20
CA GLY A 54 3.99 -0.98 4.22
C GLY A 54 5.12 -0.56 3.27
N HIS A 55 6.32 -0.32 3.80
CA HIS A 55 7.50 -0.04 2.98
C HIS A 55 7.87 -1.25 2.11
N ALA A 56 7.85 -2.47 2.68
CA ALA A 56 8.17 -3.67 1.91
C ALA A 56 7.22 -3.86 0.71
N MET A 57 5.93 -3.51 0.85
CA MET A 57 4.96 -3.54 -0.24
C MET A 57 5.27 -2.46 -1.29
N ASP A 58 5.46 -1.22 -0.86
CA ASP A 58 5.75 -0.09 -1.72
C ASP A 58 7.01 -0.34 -2.57
N GLU A 59 8.10 -0.74 -1.92
CA GLU A 59 9.38 -1.01 -2.56
C GLU A 59 9.33 -2.24 -3.49
N THR A 60 8.54 -3.27 -3.12
CA THR A 60 8.33 -4.43 -3.98
C THR A 60 7.62 -4.06 -5.28
N TRP A 61 6.61 -3.21 -5.22
CA TRP A 61 5.88 -2.76 -6.41
C TRP A 61 6.78 -1.94 -7.35
N GLN A 62 7.59 -1.05 -6.79
CA GLN A 62 8.56 -0.26 -7.56
C GLN A 62 9.60 -1.17 -8.24
N ASP A 63 10.18 -2.12 -7.49
CA ASP A 63 11.18 -3.04 -8.02
C ASP A 63 10.65 -3.91 -9.17
N ILE A 64 9.40 -4.37 -9.07
CA ILE A 64 8.73 -5.12 -10.15
C ILE A 64 8.70 -4.28 -11.43
N LEU A 65 8.28 -3.03 -11.35
CA LEU A 65 8.20 -2.14 -12.50
C LEU A 65 9.58 -1.86 -13.09
N ILE A 66 10.57 -1.59 -12.24
CA ILE A 66 11.95 -1.34 -12.65
C ILE A 66 12.57 -2.55 -13.35
N ARG A 67 12.43 -3.77 -12.78
CA ARG A 67 12.92 -5.01 -13.40
C ARG A 67 12.21 -5.29 -14.72
N TYR A 68 10.91 -5.13 -14.77
CA TYR A 68 10.13 -5.28 -15.98
C TYR A 68 10.61 -4.32 -17.09
N LYS A 69 10.74 -3.02 -16.79
CA LYS A 69 11.20 -2.03 -17.76
C LYS A 69 12.65 -2.24 -18.17
N ARG A 70 13.51 -2.68 -17.26
CA ARG A 70 14.90 -3.07 -17.57
C ARG A 70 14.94 -4.21 -18.58
N MET A 71 14.14 -5.26 -18.38
CA MET A 71 14.03 -6.38 -19.32
C MET A 71 13.38 -5.98 -20.65
N GLN A 72 12.57 -4.92 -20.69
CA GLN A 72 12.07 -4.32 -21.94
C GLN A 72 13.11 -3.47 -22.67
N GLY A 73 14.31 -3.27 -22.12
CA GLY A 73 15.39 -2.53 -22.74
C GLY A 73 15.39 -1.03 -22.44
N TYR A 74 14.59 -0.55 -21.48
CA TYR A 74 14.66 0.85 -21.04
C TYR A 74 15.95 1.13 -20.24
N ALA A 75 16.39 2.39 -20.25
CA ALA A 75 17.31 2.88 -19.23
C ALA A 75 16.51 3.09 -17.94
N ALA A 76 16.38 2.01 -17.17
CA ALA A 76 15.50 1.97 -15.99
C ALA A 76 16.26 2.44 -14.76
N LEU A 77 15.94 3.66 -14.29
CA LEU A 77 16.54 4.28 -13.11
C LEU A 77 15.58 4.20 -11.93
N TRP A 78 16.03 3.59 -10.85
CA TRP A 78 15.36 3.66 -9.55
C TRP A 78 16.25 4.38 -8.54
N VAL A 79 15.88 5.62 -8.20
CA VAL A 79 16.67 6.48 -7.30
C VAL A 79 16.28 6.16 -5.85
N PRO A 80 17.18 5.56 -5.04
CA PRO A 80 16.96 5.35 -3.63
C PRO A 80 17.30 6.58 -2.80
N GLY A 81 16.74 6.65 -1.59
CA GLY A 81 17.13 7.67 -0.63
C GLY A 81 16.41 7.57 0.68
N THR A 82 16.69 8.49 1.59
CA THR A 82 16.08 8.59 2.91
C THR A 82 15.70 10.03 3.24
N ASP A 83 14.65 10.19 4.06
CA ASP A 83 14.17 11.49 4.53
C ASP A 83 14.64 11.76 5.96
N HIS A 84 15.07 12.99 6.21
CA HIS A 84 15.49 13.45 7.54
C HIS A 84 14.34 13.52 8.53
N ALA A 85 13.09 13.66 8.07
CA ALA A 85 11.85 13.61 8.86
C ALA A 85 11.90 14.45 10.14
N SER A 86 12.08 15.75 9.97
CA SER A 86 12.45 16.73 11.02
C SER A 86 11.82 16.48 12.39
N ILE A 87 10.49 16.62 12.52
CA ILE A 87 9.76 16.45 13.79
C ILE A 87 9.97 15.04 14.36
N ALA A 88 9.80 14.03 13.50
CA ALA A 88 9.77 12.64 13.94
C ALA A 88 11.15 12.15 14.42
N THR A 89 12.20 12.55 13.74
CA THR A 89 13.58 12.21 14.09
C THR A 89 14.02 12.95 15.34
N GLU A 90 13.75 14.26 15.42
CA GLU A 90 14.08 15.06 16.59
C GLU A 90 13.38 14.51 17.85
N ALA A 91 12.10 14.15 17.77
CA ALA A 91 11.36 13.54 18.87
C ALA A 91 12.00 12.23 19.37
N LYS A 92 12.49 11.38 18.44
CA LYS A 92 13.20 10.13 18.81
C LYS A 92 14.54 10.40 19.51
N ILE A 93 15.30 11.36 19.02
CA ILE A 93 16.57 11.76 19.62
C ILE A 93 16.34 12.32 21.01
N VAL A 94 15.36 13.22 21.17
CA VAL A 94 14.99 13.82 22.46
C VAL A 94 14.51 12.77 23.45
N ALA A 95 13.70 11.79 23.01
CA ALA A 95 13.26 10.70 23.88
C ALA A 95 14.46 9.89 24.40
N LYS A 96 15.41 9.55 23.54
CA LYS A 96 16.64 8.84 23.93
C LYS A 96 17.51 9.68 24.89
N MET A 97 17.60 10.98 24.63
CA MET A 97 18.33 11.90 25.54
C MET A 97 17.68 11.95 26.92
N LYS A 98 16.35 11.93 27.00
CA LYS A 98 15.61 11.91 28.26
C LYS A 98 15.91 10.65 29.09
N GLU A 99 16.05 9.49 28.44
CA GLU A 99 16.49 8.25 29.09
C GLU A 99 17.91 8.39 29.67
N GLU A 100 18.77 9.20 29.05
CA GLU A 100 20.12 9.49 29.48
C GLU A 100 20.18 10.64 30.50
N GLY A 101 19.03 11.25 30.84
CA GLY A 101 18.95 12.40 31.77
C GLY A 101 19.42 13.73 31.19
N LEU A 102 19.44 13.86 29.87
CA LEU A 102 19.89 15.04 29.11
C LEU A 102 18.71 15.79 28.46
N THR A 103 18.86 17.11 28.37
CA THR A 103 17.96 18.00 27.61
C THR A 103 18.67 18.62 26.41
N LYS A 104 17.92 19.18 25.45
CA LYS A 104 18.49 19.93 24.32
C LYS A 104 19.34 21.13 24.80
N GLN A 105 18.88 21.80 25.82
CA GLN A 105 19.54 22.96 26.40
C GLN A 105 20.91 22.62 27.04
N ASP A 106 21.04 21.42 27.63
CA ASP A 106 22.30 20.93 28.18
C ASP A 106 23.37 20.71 27.12
N LEU A 107 22.94 20.26 25.92
CA LEU A 107 23.87 20.01 24.80
C LEU A 107 24.18 21.26 23.99
N GLY A 108 23.21 22.16 23.81
CA GLY A 108 23.26 23.22 22.80
C GLY A 108 23.05 22.68 21.38
N ARG A 109 22.78 23.61 20.43
CA ARG A 109 22.39 23.28 19.07
C ARG A 109 23.44 22.44 18.32
N ASP A 110 24.70 22.84 18.40
CA ASP A 110 25.75 22.17 17.59
C ASP A 110 25.96 20.71 17.98
N ARG A 111 26.06 20.41 19.29
CA ARG A 111 26.20 19.03 19.77
C ARG A 111 24.94 18.19 19.56
N PHE A 112 23.78 18.83 19.59
CA PHE A 112 22.54 18.15 19.24
C PHE A 112 22.54 17.75 17.77
N LEU A 113 22.98 18.62 16.86
CA LEU A 113 23.09 18.32 15.43
C LEU A 113 24.12 17.23 15.14
N GLU A 114 25.28 17.23 15.81
CA GLU A 114 26.24 16.12 15.72
C GLU A 114 25.57 14.79 16.05
N ARG A 115 24.81 14.74 17.16
CA ARG A 115 24.06 13.55 17.56
C ARG A 115 22.98 13.16 16.53
N ALA A 116 22.33 14.12 15.92
CA ALA A 116 21.35 13.86 14.87
C ALA A 116 21.99 13.28 13.58
N TRP A 117 23.19 13.72 13.22
CA TRP A 117 23.95 13.14 12.12
C TRP A 117 24.43 11.71 12.42
N ASP A 118 24.83 11.42 13.66
CA ASP A 118 25.14 10.04 14.09
C ASP A 118 23.90 9.14 14.03
N TRP A 119 22.73 9.65 14.43
CA TRP A 119 21.45 8.99 14.29
C TRP A 119 21.16 8.66 12.81
N LYS A 120 21.33 9.62 11.91
CA LYS A 120 21.18 9.42 10.44
C LYS A 120 22.10 8.31 9.95
N LYS A 121 23.36 8.32 10.36
CA LYS A 121 24.33 7.30 9.95
C LYS A 121 23.89 5.89 10.39
N GLN A 122 23.40 5.75 11.61
CA GLN A 122 22.97 4.48 12.16
C GLN A 122 21.70 3.95 11.48
N TYR A 123 20.63 4.75 11.46
CA TYR A 123 19.32 4.30 10.98
C TYR A 123 19.18 4.34 9.46
N GLY A 124 19.78 5.31 8.80
CA GLY A 124 19.85 5.34 7.33
C GLY A 124 20.58 4.14 6.77
N GLY A 125 21.72 3.76 7.35
CA GLY A 125 22.45 2.55 6.95
C GLY A 125 21.62 1.26 7.14
N ARG A 126 20.87 1.15 8.26
CA ARG A 126 19.98 0.00 8.49
C ARG A 126 18.85 -0.10 7.47
N ILE A 127 18.24 1.02 7.10
CA ILE A 127 17.20 1.07 6.06
C ILE A 127 17.75 0.54 4.73
N VAL A 128 18.93 1.01 4.32
CA VAL A 128 19.59 0.55 3.09
C VAL A 128 19.85 -0.95 3.12
N GLU A 129 20.31 -1.50 4.24
CA GLU A 129 20.50 -2.95 4.39
C GLU A 129 19.19 -3.73 4.29
N GLN A 130 18.10 -3.22 4.88
CA GLN A 130 16.78 -3.86 4.77
C GLN A 130 16.28 -3.85 3.31
N LEU A 131 16.47 -2.76 2.57
CA LEU A 131 16.12 -2.68 1.16
C LEU A 131 16.91 -3.68 0.31
N LYS A 132 18.20 -3.83 0.59
CA LYS A 132 19.06 -4.83 -0.08
C LYS A 132 18.60 -6.26 0.22
N LYS A 133 18.25 -6.56 1.46
CA LYS A 133 17.71 -7.88 1.85
C LYS A 133 16.35 -8.18 1.20
N LEU A 134 15.52 -7.16 0.99
CA LEU A 134 14.27 -7.30 0.22
C LEU A 134 14.51 -7.55 -1.28
N GLY A 135 15.73 -7.34 -1.77
CA GLY A 135 16.09 -7.53 -3.16
C GLY A 135 15.85 -6.30 -4.04
N CYS A 136 15.74 -5.11 -3.46
CA CYS A 136 15.52 -3.87 -4.22
C CYS A 136 16.68 -3.57 -5.17
N SER A 137 16.40 -3.46 -6.47
CA SER A 137 17.40 -3.22 -7.53
C SER A 137 17.63 -1.72 -7.79
N CYS A 138 17.84 -0.98 -6.68
CA CYS A 138 18.10 0.46 -6.70
C CYS A 138 19.46 0.80 -7.28
N ASP A 139 19.58 1.95 -7.93
CA ASP A 139 20.85 2.53 -8.31
C ASP A 139 21.55 3.17 -7.11
N TRP A 140 22.28 2.35 -6.34
CA TRP A 140 22.98 2.76 -5.11
C TRP A 140 24.07 3.80 -5.33
N GLN A 141 24.55 3.99 -6.55
CA GLN A 141 25.49 5.07 -6.88
C GLN A 141 24.80 6.44 -6.89
N ARG A 142 23.49 6.46 -7.02
CA ARG A 142 22.62 7.63 -6.95
C ARG A 142 21.80 7.73 -5.66
N GLU A 143 22.25 7.06 -4.58
CA GLU A 143 21.59 7.19 -3.26
C GLU A 143 21.59 8.65 -2.81
N ARG A 144 20.45 9.13 -2.33
CA ARG A 144 20.26 10.51 -1.89
C ARG A 144 19.73 10.59 -0.46
N PHE A 145 19.94 11.74 0.14
CA PHE A 145 19.37 12.10 1.44
C PHE A 145 18.79 13.51 1.34
N THR A 146 17.60 13.74 1.87
CA THR A 146 16.90 15.03 1.74
C THR A 146 17.68 16.22 2.28
N MET A 147 18.67 16.01 3.17
CA MET A 147 19.60 17.05 3.66
C MET A 147 21.02 16.90 3.11
N ASP A 148 21.27 16.17 2.02
CA ASP A 148 22.56 16.19 1.37
C ASP A 148 22.84 17.57 0.73
N GLU A 149 24.06 17.82 0.32
CA GLU A 149 24.48 19.12 -0.22
C GLU A 149 23.64 19.55 -1.42
N GLY A 150 23.38 18.65 -2.37
CA GLY A 150 22.62 18.95 -3.58
C GLY A 150 21.15 19.25 -3.29
N CYS A 151 20.49 18.41 -2.49
CA CYS A 151 19.11 18.64 -2.08
C CYS A 151 18.99 19.92 -1.22
N SER A 152 19.97 20.22 -0.36
CA SER A 152 19.98 21.45 0.43
C SER A 152 20.11 22.70 -0.44
N LYS A 153 20.95 22.66 -1.49
CA LYS A 153 21.03 23.76 -2.50
C LYS A 153 19.68 24.00 -3.18
N ALA A 154 18.98 22.92 -3.54
CA ALA A 154 17.64 23.01 -4.13
C ALA A 154 16.65 23.72 -3.19
N VAL A 155 16.62 23.33 -1.90
CA VAL A 155 15.76 23.92 -0.88
C VAL A 155 16.02 25.43 -0.73
N LEU A 156 17.28 25.83 -0.60
CA LEU A 156 17.66 27.24 -0.48
C LEU A 156 17.28 28.05 -1.73
N LYS A 157 17.47 27.49 -2.92
CA LYS A 157 17.08 28.13 -4.19
C LYS A 157 15.56 28.33 -4.28
N VAL A 158 14.79 27.31 -3.90
CA VAL A 158 13.32 27.36 -3.91
C VAL A 158 12.81 28.39 -2.92
N PHE A 159 13.29 28.37 -1.68
CA PHE A 159 12.87 29.33 -0.67
C PHE A 159 13.11 30.78 -1.13
N LYS A 160 14.33 31.05 -1.65
CA LYS A 160 14.67 32.38 -2.14
C LYS A 160 13.79 32.79 -3.31
N LYS A 161 13.59 31.92 -4.29
CA LYS A 161 12.73 32.19 -5.45
C LYS A 161 11.31 32.53 -5.03
N LEU A 162 10.68 31.72 -4.19
CA LEU A 162 9.33 31.97 -3.71
C LEU A 162 9.21 33.27 -2.89
N TYR A 163 10.26 33.62 -2.14
CA TYR A 163 10.31 34.88 -1.42
C TYR A 163 10.40 36.07 -2.36
N ASP A 164 11.29 36.00 -3.37
CA ASP A 164 11.45 37.05 -4.37
C ASP A 164 10.19 37.24 -5.21
N ASP A 165 9.47 36.16 -5.50
CA ASP A 165 8.18 36.16 -6.21
C ASP A 165 6.99 36.63 -5.32
N GLY A 166 7.23 36.92 -4.03
CA GLY A 166 6.20 37.32 -3.08
C GLY A 166 5.22 36.21 -2.65
N LEU A 167 5.59 34.95 -2.90
CA LEU A 167 4.81 33.76 -2.54
C LEU A 167 5.16 33.22 -1.14
N ILE A 168 6.35 33.53 -0.60
CA ILE A 168 6.67 33.30 0.81
C ILE A 168 6.59 34.61 1.57
N TYR A 169 5.97 34.59 2.73
CA TYR A 169 5.87 35.74 3.63
C TYR A 169 5.98 35.29 5.08
N ARG A 170 6.40 36.21 5.96
CA ARG A 170 6.33 36.05 7.41
C ARG A 170 5.19 36.85 7.98
N GLY A 171 4.28 36.20 8.72
CA GLY A 171 3.10 36.86 9.24
C GLY A 171 2.55 36.21 10.51
N GLU A 172 1.72 36.97 11.20
CA GLU A 172 0.94 36.46 12.31
C GLU A 172 -0.33 35.84 11.77
N ARG A 173 -0.51 34.56 12.03
CA ARG A 173 -1.68 33.76 11.66
C ARG A 173 -1.98 32.78 12.77
N ILE A 174 -3.21 32.31 12.80
CA ILE A 174 -3.55 31.17 13.62
C ILE A 174 -3.01 29.90 12.98
N ILE A 175 -2.36 29.09 13.80
CA ILE A 175 -1.71 27.83 13.40
C ILE A 175 -2.12 26.71 14.34
N ASN A 176 -1.97 25.47 13.90
CA ASN A 176 -2.03 24.31 14.76
C ASN A 176 -0.69 24.18 15.52
N TRP A 177 -0.75 24.25 16.85
CA TRP A 177 0.42 24.13 17.72
C TRP A 177 0.37 22.84 18.53
N CYS A 178 1.43 22.06 18.54
CA CYS A 178 1.55 20.91 19.42
C CYS A 178 2.29 21.30 20.71
N PRO A 179 1.63 21.35 21.88
CA PRO A 179 2.27 21.77 23.12
C PRO A 179 3.30 20.76 23.65
N HIS A 180 3.18 19.49 23.30
CA HIS A 180 4.15 18.45 23.66
C HIS A 180 5.42 18.55 22.79
N CYS A 181 5.27 18.64 21.47
CA CYS A 181 6.39 18.77 20.53
C CYS A 181 6.97 20.19 20.52
N LYS A 182 6.25 21.18 21.05
CA LYS A 182 6.59 22.60 21.08
C LYS A 182 6.93 23.18 19.71
N THR A 183 6.10 22.85 18.73
CA THR A 183 6.25 23.30 17.35
C THR A 183 4.90 23.42 16.64
N SER A 184 4.86 24.27 15.64
CA SER A 184 3.75 24.32 14.67
C SER A 184 3.67 23.01 13.89
N ILE A 185 2.47 22.62 13.51
CA ILE A 185 2.17 21.54 12.59
C ILE A 185 1.22 22.04 11.50
N SER A 186 1.29 21.46 10.31
CA SER A 186 0.40 21.83 9.21
C SER A 186 -0.99 21.20 9.38
N ASP A 187 -2.01 21.73 8.66
CA ASP A 187 -3.38 21.18 8.72
C ASP A 187 -3.44 19.69 8.36
N ALA A 188 -2.59 19.25 7.42
CA ALA A 188 -2.49 17.85 7.03
C ALA A 188 -1.93 16.95 8.14
N GLU A 189 -1.20 17.51 9.12
CA GLU A 189 -0.57 16.78 10.24
C GLU A 189 -1.48 16.68 11.48
N VAL A 190 -2.72 17.19 11.40
CA VAL A 190 -3.73 17.08 12.46
C VAL A 190 -4.65 15.90 12.17
N GLU A 191 -4.70 14.93 13.07
CA GLU A 191 -5.65 13.82 13.04
C GLU A 191 -6.86 14.18 13.91
N TYR A 192 -8.06 13.94 13.39
CA TYR A 192 -9.28 14.26 14.13
C TYR A 192 -9.90 12.99 14.70
N GLU A 193 -10.16 13.02 16.00
CA GLU A 193 -10.79 11.91 16.74
C GLU A 193 -12.06 12.40 17.42
N GLU A 194 -13.12 11.61 17.32
CA GLU A 194 -14.34 11.88 18.09
C GLU A 194 -14.08 11.59 19.56
N GLN A 195 -14.25 12.61 20.39
CA GLN A 195 -14.08 12.52 21.84
C GLN A 195 -15.33 12.97 22.58
N ASP A 196 -15.57 12.33 23.73
CA ASP A 196 -16.61 12.75 24.66
C ASP A 196 -16.18 14.05 25.34
N GLY A 197 -17.01 15.05 25.27
CA GLY A 197 -16.79 16.37 25.85
C GLY A 197 -18.09 16.95 26.40
N PHE A 198 -18.09 18.24 26.56
CA PHE A 198 -19.26 18.97 27.06
C PHE A 198 -19.42 20.29 26.32
N PHE A 199 -20.66 20.78 26.23
CA PHE A 199 -20.96 22.18 26.06
C PHE A 199 -21.21 22.80 27.42
N TRP A 200 -20.43 23.83 27.72
CA TRP A 200 -20.65 24.70 28.87
C TRP A 200 -21.43 25.90 28.39
N HIS A 201 -22.66 26.09 28.90
CA HIS A 201 -23.52 27.21 28.63
C HIS A 201 -23.21 28.33 29.62
N LEU A 202 -22.78 29.48 29.11
CA LEU A 202 -22.28 30.61 29.92
C LEU A 202 -23.18 31.83 29.72
N LYS A 203 -23.35 32.61 30.79
CA LYS A 203 -24.10 33.86 30.83
C LYS A 203 -23.14 35.07 30.81
N TYR A 204 -23.20 35.82 29.72
CA TYR A 204 -22.43 37.08 29.59
C TYR A 204 -23.37 38.25 29.85
N PRO A 205 -23.20 39.01 30.98
CA PRO A 205 -24.05 40.15 31.29
C PRO A 205 -23.95 41.24 30.22
N VAL A 206 -25.09 41.84 29.84
CA VAL A 206 -25.11 43.01 28.96
C VAL A 206 -24.71 44.26 29.75
N ALA A 207 -23.75 45.02 29.23
CA ALA A 207 -23.25 46.21 29.90
C ALA A 207 -24.34 47.26 30.08
N GLY A 208 -24.53 47.73 31.30
CA GLY A 208 -25.48 48.77 31.65
C GLY A 208 -26.94 48.31 31.88
N GLY A 209 -27.15 47.00 32.07
CA GLY A 209 -28.49 46.39 32.33
C GLY A 209 -28.39 45.13 33.16
N ASP A 210 -29.55 44.56 33.47
CA ASP A 210 -29.68 43.27 34.18
C ASP A 210 -29.85 42.07 33.24
N GLU A 211 -29.77 42.30 31.96
CA GLU A 211 -29.86 41.28 30.89
C GLU A 211 -28.57 40.50 30.75
N PHE A 212 -28.65 39.24 30.38
CA PHE A 212 -27.47 38.43 30.01
C PHE A 212 -27.71 37.73 28.65
N VAL A 213 -26.61 37.49 27.95
CA VAL A 213 -26.60 36.69 26.71
C VAL A 213 -26.04 35.29 27.04
N GLU A 214 -26.75 34.27 26.63
CA GLU A 214 -26.29 32.89 26.81
C GLU A 214 -25.53 32.42 25.54
N LEU A 215 -24.39 31.84 25.75
CA LEU A 215 -23.58 31.20 24.71
C LEU A 215 -23.00 29.87 25.20
N ALA A 216 -22.64 28.99 24.28
CA ALA A 216 -22.07 27.70 24.62
C ALA A 216 -20.64 27.55 24.07
N THR A 217 -19.78 26.89 24.82
CA THR A 217 -18.38 26.63 24.41
C THR A 217 -17.95 25.22 24.82
N THR A 218 -17.09 24.59 24.01
CA THR A 218 -16.38 23.36 24.36
C THR A 218 -15.04 23.62 25.07
N ARG A 219 -14.61 24.90 25.15
CA ARG A 219 -13.29 25.33 25.64
C ARG A 219 -13.38 26.50 26.61
N PRO A 220 -13.93 26.30 27.82
CA PRO A 220 -14.09 27.40 28.79
C PRO A 220 -12.74 28.04 29.20
N GLU A 221 -11.62 27.32 29.15
CA GLU A 221 -10.29 27.84 29.48
C GLU A 221 -9.84 29.01 28.57
N THR A 222 -10.34 29.05 27.31
CA THR A 222 -9.94 30.11 26.38
C THR A 222 -10.78 31.39 26.53
N MET A 223 -11.88 31.34 27.30
CA MET A 223 -12.81 32.49 27.43
C MET A 223 -12.13 33.75 27.98
N LEU A 224 -11.07 33.59 28.80
CA LEU A 224 -10.32 34.73 29.32
C LEU A 224 -9.70 35.59 28.21
N GLY A 225 -9.57 35.08 27.01
CA GLY A 225 -9.08 35.74 25.81
C GLY A 225 -10.19 36.23 24.86
N ASP A 226 -11.46 36.19 25.28
CA ASP A 226 -12.55 36.64 24.43
C ASP A 226 -12.47 38.14 24.20
N THR A 227 -12.65 38.59 22.96
CA THR A 227 -12.55 40.01 22.58
C THR A 227 -13.85 40.53 21.95
N ALA A 228 -14.81 39.64 21.69
CA ALA A 228 -16.18 39.94 21.29
C ALA A 228 -17.09 38.74 21.53
N ILE A 229 -18.39 38.95 21.41
CA ILE A 229 -19.36 37.91 21.06
C ILE A 229 -19.93 38.26 19.68
N ALA A 230 -20.32 37.25 18.91
CA ALA A 230 -20.91 37.43 17.59
C ALA A 230 -22.35 36.92 17.54
N VAL A 231 -23.20 37.63 16.80
CA VAL A 231 -24.56 37.25 16.48
C VAL A 231 -24.76 37.36 14.98
N HIS A 232 -25.71 36.61 14.42
CA HIS A 232 -26.03 36.75 13.00
C HIS A 232 -26.78 38.07 12.77
N PRO A 233 -26.49 38.89 11.73
CA PRO A 233 -27.13 40.18 11.48
C PRO A 233 -28.65 40.09 11.31
N ASP A 234 -29.16 38.97 10.77
CA ASP A 234 -30.57 38.74 10.50
C ASP A 234 -31.27 37.90 11.60
N ASP A 235 -30.64 37.69 12.76
CA ASP A 235 -31.26 36.96 13.86
C ASP A 235 -32.09 37.92 14.73
N GLU A 236 -33.42 37.84 14.56
CA GLU A 236 -34.37 38.73 15.24
C GLU A 236 -34.29 38.65 16.77
N ARG A 237 -33.82 37.52 17.31
CA ARG A 237 -33.67 37.32 18.77
C ARG A 237 -32.65 38.28 19.38
N TYR A 238 -31.63 38.70 18.61
CA TYR A 238 -30.49 39.45 19.08
C TYR A 238 -30.33 40.83 18.45
N THR A 239 -31.27 41.30 17.62
CA THR A 239 -31.21 42.63 17.00
C THR A 239 -31.06 43.75 18.03
N HIS A 240 -31.63 43.60 19.21
CA HIS A 240 -31.55 44.58 20.32
C HIS A 240 -30.14 44.67 20.95
N LEU A 241 -29.28 43.72 20.65
CA LEU A 241 -27.86 43.69 21.09
C LEU A 241 -26.89 44.33 20.12
N HIS A 242 -27.34 44.66 18.90
CA HIS A 242 -26.46 45.25 17.88
C HIS A 242 -25.87 46.57 18.41
N GLY A 243 -24.52 46.64 18.35
CA GLY A 243 -23.76 47.81 18.83
C GLY A 243 -23.65 47.92 20.35
N LYS A 244 -24.22 47.00 21.13
CA LYS A 244 -24.04 46.91 22.56
C LYS A 244 -22.71 46.22 22.93
N LYS A 245 -22.43 46.18 24.22
CA LYS A 245 -21.32 45.44 24.81
C LYS A 245 -21.82 44.47 25.87
N VAL A 246 -21.04 43.43 26.09
CA VAL A 246 -21.24 42.51 27.22
C VAL A 246 -20.01 42.52 28.11
N ILE A 247 -20.20 42.08 29.38
CA ILE A 247 -19.12 41.98 30.37
C ILE A 247 -18.59 40.55 30.34
N LEU A 248 -17.27 40.41 30.09
CA LEU A 248 -16.60 39.10 30.10
C LEU A 248 -16.57 38.56 31.53
N PRO A 249 -17.23 37.43 31.82
CA PRO A 249 -17.26 36.87 33.17
C PRO A 249 -15.85 36.64 33.74
N LEU A 250 -15.71 36.69 35.05
CA LEU A 250 -14.46 36.50 35.78
C LEU A 250 -13.36 37.55 35.52
N VAL A 251 -13.40 38.24 34.38
CA VAL A 251 -12.42 39.29 33.97
C VAL A 251 -12.96 40.68 34.24
N GLY A 252 -14.30 40.88 34.08
CA GLY A 252 -14.98 42.15 34.26
C GLY A 252 -14.77 43.17 33.12
N LYS A 253 -14.16 42.77 32.01
CA LYS A 253 -13.89 43.63 30.86
C LYS A 253 -15.11 43.71 29.95
N GLU A 254 -15.45 44.92 29.47
CA GLU A 254 -16.42 45.11 28.41
C GLU A 254 -15.86 44.69 27.04
N ILE A 255 -16.63 43.85 26.31
CA ILE A 255 -16.31 43.38 24.96
C ILE A 255 -17.50 43.66 24.03
N PRO A 256 -17.31 44.04 22.75
CA PRO A 256 -18.42 44.39 21.84
C PRO A 256 -19.23 43.14 21.40
N VAL A 257 -20.50 43.41 21.06
CA VAL A 257 -21.33 42.49 20.25
C VAL A 257 -21.10 42.82 18.79
N VAL A 258 -20.59 41.90 18.00
CA VAL A 258 -20.39 42.07 16.55
C VAL A 258 -21.45 41.28 15.75
N CYS A 259 -21.81 41.79 14.59
CA CYS A 259 -22.76 41.14 13.66
C CYS A 259 -21.95 40.48 12.55
N ASP A 260 -22.00 39.14 12.45
CA ASP A 260 -21.25 38.42 11.43
C ASP A 260 -22.06 37.23 10.89
N THR A 261 -22.07 37.07 9.57
CA THR A 261 -22.79 35.99 8.87
C THR A 261 -22.16 34.61 9.11
N TYR A 262 -21.00 34.54 9.72
CA TYR A 262 -20.36 33.30 10.19
C TYR A 262 -21.23 32.55 11.22
N VAL A 263 -22.02 33.28 12.01
CA VAL A 263 -22.82 32.68 13.09
C VAL A 263 -24.01 31.91 12.49
N ASP A 264 -24.10 30.62 12.81
CA ASP A 264 -25.27 29.83 12.47
C ASP A 264 -26.41 30.07 13.49
N ARG A 265 -27.52 30.58 13.00
CA ARG A 265 -28.69 30.92 13.81
C ARG A 265 -29.37 29.71 14.44
N GLU A 266 -29.23 28.53 13.83
CA GLU A 266 -29.88 27.29 14.24
C GLU A 266 -28.98 26.40 15.13
N PHE A 267 -27.70 26.74 15.22
CA PHE A 267 -26.74 25.97 16.01
C PHE A 267 -26.60 26.57 17.44
N GLY A 268 -26.84 25.74 18.46
CA GLY A 268 -26.70 26.11 19.86
C GLY A 268 -27.63 27.27 20.25
N THR A 269 -27.09 28.31 20.85
CA THR A 269 -27.86 29.53 21.22
C THR A 269 -28.00 30.53 20.09
N GLY A 270 -27.25 30.38 18.99
CA GLY A 270 -27.14 31.42 17.94
C GLY A 270 -26.20 32.56 18.31
N VAL A 271 -25.43 32.42 19.39
CA VAL A 271 -24.40 33.36 19.83
C VAL A 271 -23.07 32.63 20.02
N VAL A 272 -22.02 33.22 19.48
CA VAL A 272 -20.68 32.65 19.52
C VAL A 272 -19.74 33.61 20.25
N LYS A 273 -18.92 33.08 21.18
CA LYS A 273 -17.79 33.84 21.74
C LYS A 273 -16.68 33.96 20.70
N ILE A 274 -16.00 35.07 20.62
CA ILE A 274 -14.91 35.31 19.67
C ILE A 274 -13.59 35.44 20.41
N THR A 275 -12.74 34.40 20.22
CA THR A 275 -11.39 34.32 20.82
C THR A 275 -10.34 34.23 19.71
N PRO A 276 -9.97 35.34 19.06
CA PRO A 276 -9.14 35.32 17.83
C PRO A 276 -7.78 34.65 18.01
N ALA A 277 -7.25 34.54 19.23
CA ALA A 277 -5.97 33.90 19.49
C ALA A 277 -6.03 32.36 19.50
N HIS A 278 -7.22 31.73 19.62
CA HIS A 278 -7.38 30.32 19.97
C HIS A 278 -8.43 29.54 19.15
N ASP A 279 -9.01 30.14 18.12
CA ASP A 279 -9.90 29.50 17.17
C ASP A 279 -9.72 30.08 15.76
N PRO A 280 -9.57 29.24 14.71
CA PRO A 280 -9.35 29.72 13.33
C PRO A 280 -10.49 30.59 12.78
N ASN A 281 -11.74 30.24 13.08
CA ASN A 281 -12.90 31.00 12.61
C ASN A 281 -13.03 32.32 13.37
N ASP A 282 -12.78 32.30 14.66
CA ASP A 282 -12.77 33.50 15.50
C ASP A 282 -11.65 34.47 15.07
N PHE A 283 -10.51 33.94 14.61
CA PHE A 283 -9.43 34.76 14.05
C PHE A 283 -9.89 35.52 12.80
N GLU A 284 -10.58 34.85 11.88
CA GLU A 284 -11.12 35.48 10.67
C GLU A 284 -12.21 36.55 11.00
N VAL A 285 -13.08 36.25 11.95
CA VAL A 285 -14.05 37.27 12.48
C VAL A 285 -13.28 38.43 13.10
N GLY A 286 -12.24 38.13 13.87
CA GLY A 286 -11.38 39.16 14.49
C GLY A 286 -10.74 40.09 13.47
N VAL A 287 -10.21 39.53 12.36
CA VAL A 287 -9.64 40.33 11.26
C VAL A 287 -10.69 41.21 10.59
N ARG A 288 -11.90 40.69 10.29
CA ARG A 288 -12.98 41.46 9.65
C ARG A 288 -13.49 42.62 10.51
N HIS A 289 -13.52 42.43 11.83
CA HIS A 289 -14.02 43.42 12.78
C HIS A 289 -12.94 44.20 13.51
N GLY A 290 -11.63 44.00 13.17
CA GLY A 290 -10.52 44.71 13.81
C GLY A 290 -10.38 44.41 15.32
N LEU A 291 -10.73 43.20 15.77
CA LEU A 291 -10.69 42.84 17.17
C LEU A 291 -9.25 42.59 17.66
N PRO A 292 -8.94 42.87 18.92
CA PRO A 292 -7.65 42.57 19.47
C PRO A 292 -7.45 41.04 19.62
N VAL A 293 -6.20 40.62 19.54
CA VAL A 293 -5.78 39.22 19.70
C VAL A 293 -5.19 39.05 21.09
N VAL A 294 -5.85 38.29 21.96
CA VAL A 294 -5.43 38.05 23.36
C VAL A 294 -5.06 36.60 23.55
N LYS A 295 -3.76 36.31 23.62
CA LYS A 295 -3.22 34.96 23.86
C LYS A 295 -3.29 34.60 25.34
N VAL A 296 -3.96 33.52 25.69
CA VAL A 296 -4.13 33.02 27.08
C VAL A 296 -3.39 31.73 27.37
N LEU A 297 -2.80 31.08 26.38
CA LEU A 297 -2.00 29.87 26.54
C LEU A 297 -0.55 30.10 26.12
N THR A 298 0.38 29.55 26.90
CA THR A 298 1.80 29.45 26.56
C THR A 298 2.09 28.33 25.57
N ASP A 299 3.33 28.21 25.09
CA ASP A 299 3.73 27.19 24.09
C ASP A 299 3.66 25.75 24.65
N ASP A 300 3.58 25.56 25.95
CA ASP A 300 3.34 24.25 26.59
C ASP A 300 1.91 24.11 27.15
N ALA A 301 0.99 24.94 26.66
CA ALA A 301 -0.44 24.93 26.97
C ALA A 301 -0.75 25.16 28.47
N HIS A 302 0.04 25.95 29.14
CA HIS A 302 -0.28 26.51 30.46
C HIS A 302 -0.89 27.89 30.29
N MET A 303 -1.69 28.33 31.25
CA MET A 303 -2.26 29.66 31.23
C MET A 303 -1.17 30.74 31.38
N THR A 304 -1.27 31.80 30.55
CA THR A 304 -0.32 32.93 30.58
C THR A 304 -0.41 33.71 31.90
N GLN A 305 0.61 34.56 32.18
CA GLN A 305 0.66 35.41 33.40
C GLN A 305 -0.53 36.39 33.45
N ASP A 306 -1.10 36.77 32.31
CA ASP A 306 -2.22 37.72 32.22
C ASP A 306 -3.58 37.10 32.64
N CYS A 307 -3.62 35.78 32.86
CA CYS A 307 -4.80 35.04 33.28
C CYS A 307 -5.07 35.10 34.81
N GLY A 308 -4.39 36.00 35.53
CA GLY A 308 -4.62 36.24 36.96
C GLY A 308 -4.39 35.01 37.83
N LYS A 309 -5.37 34.59 38.63
CA LYS A 309 -5.24 33.43 39.54
C LYS A 309 -5.06 32.08 38.82
N TYR A 310 -5.32 31.98 37.52
CA TYR A 310 -5.16 30.77 36.71
C TYR A 310 -3.78 30.68 36.07
N ALA A 311 -2.93 31.72 36.20
CA ALA A 311 -1.61 31.78 35.61
C ALA A 311 -0.75 30.57 35.99
N GLY A 312 -0.10 29.94 35.01
CA GLY A 312 0.76 28.77 35.19
C GLY A 312 0.03 27.43 35.38
N MET A 313 -1.33 27.40 35.40
CA MET A 313 -2.08 26.15 35.41
C MET A 313 -2.05 25.47 34.05
N ASP A 314 -1.98 24.14 34.03
CA ASP A 314 -2.28 23.38 32.83
C ASP A 314 -3.69 23.70 32.32
N ARG A 315 -3.87 23.73 31.02
CA ARG A 315 -5.16 24.07 30.33
C ARG A 315 -6.37 23.31 30.88
N TYR A 316 -6.22 22.02 31.20
CA TYR A 316 -7.34 21.20 31.72
C TYR A 316 -7.59 21.43 33.23
N GLU A 317 -6.56 21.73 33.99
CA GLU A 317 -6.70 22.16 35.39
C GLU A 317 -7.36 23.53 35.44
N ALA A 318 -6.93 24.46 34.60
CA ALA A 318 -7.53 25.78 34.45
C ALA A 318 -9.00 25.70 34.03
N ARG A 319 -9.35 24.84 33.10
CA ARG A 319 -10.74 24.57 32.68
C ARG A 319 -11.62 24.21 33.88
N LYS A 320 -11.16 23.26 34.71
CA LYS A 320 -11.92 22.86 35.93
C LYS A 320 -12.09 24.01 36.90
N ALA A 321 -11.02 24.78 37.16
CA ALA A 321 -11.05 25.91 38.07
C ALA A 321 -11.95 27.04 37.56
N ILE A 322 -11.88 27.36 36.27
CA ILE A 322 -12.71 28.39 35.62
C ILE A 322 -14.20 27.99 35.66
N VAL A 323 -14.53 26.74 35.35
CA VAL A 323 -15.93 26.25 35.42
C VAL A 323 -16.48 26.34 36.82
N ALA A 324 -15.70 25.95 37.85
CA ALA A 324 -16.12 26.10 39.26
C ALA A 324 -16.36 27.56 39.66
N ASP A 325 -15.50 28.47 39.21
CA ASP A 325 -15.67 29.91 39.49
C ASP A 325 -16.87 30.52 38.72
N LEU A 326 -17.14 30.09 37.51
CA LEU A 326 -18.32 30.47 36.74
C LEU A 326 -19.61 30.01 37.43
N GLU A 327 -19.62 28.80 37.96
CA GLU A 327 -20.75 28.29 38.77
C GLU A 327 -20.94 29.11 40.05
N ALA A 328 -19.86 29.33 40.82
CA ALA A 328 -19.92 30.13 42.03
C ALA A 328 -20.34 31.59 41.77
N GLY A 329 -19.95 32.17 40.64
CA GLY A 329 -20.32 33.53 40.21
C GLY A 329 -21.72 33.61 39.55
N GLY A 330 -22.44 32.49 39.36
CA GLY A 330 -23.75 32.50 38.72
C GLY A 330 -23.72 32.68 37.19
N TYR A 331 -22.55 32.55 36.58
CA TYR A 331 -22.32 32.68 35.14
C TYR A 331 -22.46 31.38 34.38
N LEU A 332 -22.51 30.21 35.04
CA LEU A 332 -22.76 28.92 34.42
C LEU A 332 -24.28 28.66 34.34
N ALA A 333 -24.83 28.47 33.17
CA ALA A 333 -26.25 28.17 32.97
C ALA A 333 -26.52 26.63 33.02
N SER A 334 -25.78 25.86 32.24
CA SER A 334 -25.88 24.39 32.19
C SER A 334 -24.60 23.77 31.63
N ILE A 335 -24.48 22.44 31.84
CA ILE A 335 -23.42 21.63 31.21
C ILE A 335 -24.13 20.47 30.46
N GLU A 336 -23.88 20.37 29.17
CA GLU A 336 -24.49 19.33 28.32
C GLU A 336 -23.42 18.40 27.74
N PRO A 337 -23.59 17.08 27.83
CA PRO A 337 -22.67 16.15 27.13
C PRO A 337 -22.67 16.41 25.63
N HIS A 338 -21.51 16.50 25.06
CA HIS A 338 -21.34 16.76 23.63
C HIS A 338 -20.17 15.98 23.04
N LYS A 339 -20.41 15.25 21.98
CA LYS A 339 -19.34 14.59 21.21
C LYS A 339 -18.87 15.51 20.12
N HIS A 340 -17.58 15.70 20.01
CA HIS A 340 -17.00 16.54 18.97
C HIS A 340 -15.64 16.01 18.50
N ASN A 341 -15.26 16.37 17.28
CA ASN A 341 -13.98 16.04 16.72
C ASN A 341 -12.88 16.92 17.31
N VAL A 342 -11.90 16.30 17.95
CA VAL A 342 -10.74 16.95 18.54
C VAL A 342 -9.51 16.67 17.67
N GLY A 343 -8.82 17.74 17.26
CA GLY A 343 -7.56 17.63 16.52
C GLY A 343 -6.43 17.18 17.44
N THR A 344 -5.71 16.15 17.02
CA THR A 344 -4.55 15.61 17.70
C THR A 344 -3.31 15.66 16.81
N CYS A 345 -2.15 15.74 17.41
CA CYS A 345 -0.87 15.72 16.70
C CYS A 345 -0.60 14.29 16.20
N TYR A 346 -0.49 14.11 14.91
CA TYR A 346 -0.24 12.81 14.26
C TYR A 346 1.01 12.08 14.78
N ARG A 347 1.92 12.77 15.48
CA ARG A 347 3.16 12.21 16.01
C ARG A 347 3.08 11.73 17.45
N CYS A 348 2.44 12.53 18.31
CA CYS A 348 2.43 12.25 19.76
C CYS A 348 1.03 12.03 20.34
N GLY A 349 -0.03 12.18 19.53
CA GLY A 349 -1.42 12.02 19.96
C GLY A 349 -1.91 13.12 20.91
N THR A 350 -1.08 14.15 21.20
CA THR A 350 -1.49 15.24 22.07
C THR A 350 -2.48 16.15 21.35
N THR A 351 -3.55 16.57 22.03
CA THR A 351 -4.50 17.56 21.51
C THR A 351 -3.77 18.84 21.12
N VAL A 352 -3.95 19.23 19.84
CA VAL A 352 -3.34 20.46 19.32
C VAL A 352 -4.08 21.69 19.81
N GLU A 353 -3.34 22.80 19.93
CA GLU A 353 -3.88 24.11 20.28
C GLU A 353 -3.85 25.04 19.08
N PRO A 354 -5.01 25.48 18.56
CA PRO A 354 -5.01 26.62 17.66
C PRO A 354 -4.46 27.83 18.38
N MET A 355 -3.39 28.43 17.87
CA MET A 355 -2.72 29.58 18.51
C MET A 355 -2.23 30.58 17.44
N VAL A 356 -2.37 31.85 17.69
CA VAL A 356 -1.75 32.89 16.86
C VAL A 356 -0.24 32.88 17.11
N SER A 357 0.52 32.78 16.03
CA SER A 357 1.99 32.82 16.05
C SER A 357 2.54 33.47 14.77
N LYS A 358 3.73 34.06 14.91
CA LYS A 358 4.44 34.67 13.80
C LYS A 358 5.31 33.61 13.11
N GLN A 359 4.87 33.15 11.95
CA GLN A 359 5.43 32.03 11.23
C GLN A 359 5.74 32.40 9.77
N TRP A 360 6.45 31.49 9.05
CA TRP A 360 6.65 31.60 7.61
C TRP A 360 5.60 30.80 6.88
N PHE A 361 5.03 31.37 5.82
CA PHE A 361 3.96 30.77 5.03
C PHE A 361 4.25 30.83 3.55
N VAL A 362 3.76 29.79 2.82
CA VAL A 362 3.66 29.78 1.35
C VAL A 362 2.21 30.08 0.96
N LYS A 363 2.00 31.02 0.06
CA LYS A 363 0.70 31.30 -0.57
C LYS A 363 0.38 30.17 -1.54
N MET A 364 -0.63 29.35 -1.19
CA MET A 364 -0.90 28.13 -1.94
C MET A 364 -1.80 28.33 -3.15
N VAL A 365 -2.73 29.29 -3.13
CA VAL A 365 -3.71 29.48 -4.21
C VAL A 365 -3.08 29.65 -5.59
N PRO A 366 -2.01 30.47 -5.78
CA PRO A 366 -1.35 30.58 -7.08
C PRO A 366 -0.66 29.29 -7.56
N LEU A 367 -0.26 28.43 -6.63
CA LEU A 367 0.44 27.16 -6.93
C LEU A 367 -0.57 26.03 -7.22
N ALA A 368 -1.75 26.08 -6.59
CA ALA A 368 -2.77 25.05 -6.71
C ALA A 368 -3.43 25.02 -8.10
N GLY A 369 -3.68 26.17 -8.72
CA GLY A 369 -4.38 26.25 -10.01
C GLY A 369 -3.70 25.40 -11.10
N PRO A 370 -2.43 25.64 -11.45
CA PRO A 370 -1.70 24.85 -12.43
C PRO A 370 -1.62 23.36 -12.07
N ALA A 371 -1.52 23.03 -10.78
CA ALA A 371 -1.46 21.66 -10.30
C ALA A 371 -2.77 20.90 -10.49
N ILE A 372 -3.92 21.55 -10.24
CA ILE A 372 -5.24 21.01 -10.52
C ILE A 372 -5.41 20.74 -12.02
N GLU A 373 -5.02 21.71 -12.87
CA GLU A 373 -5.14 21.56 -14.33
C GLU A 373 -4.27 20.43 -14.88
N ALA A 374 -3.06 20.20 -14.33
CA ALA A 374 -2.19 19.14 -14.78
C ALA A 374 -2.77 17.71 -14.58
N VAL A 375 -3.62 17.53 -13.58
CA VAL A 375 -4.37 16.29 -13.38
C VAL A 375 -5.63 16.27 -14.25
N ARG A 376 -6.35 17.39 -14.35
CA ARG A 376 -7.59 17.51 -15.13
C ARG A 376 -7.38 17.29 -16.62
N ASP A 377 -6.28 17.79 -17.18
CA ASP A 377 -5.93 17.64 -18.60
C ASP A 377 -5.20 16.34 -18.94
N GLY A 378 -4.94 15.48 -17.94
CA GLY A 378 -4.34 14.16 -18.10
C GLY A 378 -2.82 14.15 -18.24
N ARG A 379 -2.12 15.27 -18.03
CA ARG A 379 -0.63 15.27 -17.92
C ARG A 379 -0.15 14.41 -16.75
N ILE A 380 -0.97 14.32 -15.70
CA ILE A 380 -0.75 13.43 -14.56
C ILE A 380 -2.02 12.63 -14.35
N ARG A 381 -1.89 11.32 -14.23
CA ARG A 381 -3.03 10.42 -13.96
C ARG A 381 -2.81 9.64 -12.68
N PHE A 382 -3.86 9.44 -11.90
CA PHE A 382 -3.89 8.53 -10.76
C PHE A 382 -4.33 7.12 -11.19
N VAL A 383 -3.66 6.12 -10.66
CA VAL A 383 -4.04 4.72 -10.81
C VAL A 383 -4.25 4.11 -9.42
N PRO A 384 -5.50 3.77 -9.04
CA PRO A 384 -6.73 3.97 -9.79
C PRO A 384 -7.22 5.43 -9.78
N GLU A 385 -7.98 5.80 -10.80
CA GLU A 385 -8.48 7.17 -11.03
C GLU A 385 -9.25 7.77 -9.85
N ARG A 386 -9.95 6.94 -9.07
CA ARG A 386 -10.74 7.42 -7.92
C ARG A 386 -9.97 8.27 -6.91
N PHE A 387 -8.63 8.20 -6.90
CA PHE A 387 -7.77 8.99 -6.01
C PHE A 387 -7.50 10.42 -6.51
N ASP A 388 -7.98 10.79 -7.68
CA ASP A 388 -8.02 12.17 -8.14
C ASP A 388 -8.96 13.02 -7.26
N LYS A 389 -10.07 12.43 -6.74
CA LYS A 389 -11.07 13.13 -5.91
C LYS A 389 -10.48 13.65 -4.58
N PRO A 390 -9.79 12.83 -3.74
CA PRO A 390 -9.10 13.35 -2.57
C PRO A 390 -8.07 14.43 -2.91
N TYR A 391 -7.37 14.29 -4.04
CA TYR A 391 -6.42 15.28 -4.52
C TYR A 391 -7.10 16.60 -4.86
N TYR A 392 -8.17 16.61 -5.66
CA TYR A 392 -8.92 17.83 -6.00
C TYR A 392 -9.51 18.49 -4.76
N ASN A 393 -10.16 17.71 -3.88
CA ASN A 393 -10.73 18.25 -2.66
C ASN A 393 -9.69 18.97 -1.80
N TRP A 394 -8.49 18.41 -1.69
CA TRP A 394 -7.40 19.06 -0.96
C TRP A 394 -6.90 20.33 -1.66
N MET A 395 -6.64 20.26 -2.96
CA MET A 395 -6.04 21.36 -3.72
C MET A 395 -7.00 22.54 -3.90
N GLU A 396 -8.30 22.30 -4.09
CA GLU A 396 -9.33 23.32 -4.25
C GLU A 396 -9.64 24.06 -2.93
N ASN A 397 -9.43 23.41 -1.79
CA ASN A 397 -9.66 23.96 -0.44
C ASN A 397 -8.37 24.31 0.31
N THR A 398 -7.24 24.39 -0.42
CA THR A 398 -5.93 24.59 0.24
C THR A 398 -5.83 25.98 0.87
N ARG A 399 -5.23 26.04 2.06
CA ARG A 399 -4.87 27.27 2.77
C ARG A 399 -3.38 27.53 2.64
N ASP A 400 -2.95 28.73 3.03
CA ASP A 400 -1.52 29.07 3.08
C ASP A 400 -0.77 28.08 3.98
N TRP A 401 0.28 27.49 3.46
CA TRP A 401 1.04 26.45 4.12
C TRP A 401 2.07 27.02 5.10
N CYS A 402 1.93 26.74 6.39
CA CYS A 402 2.92 27.06 7.42
C CYS A 402 4.15 26.16 7.24
N ILE A 403 5.30 26.75 6.90
CA ILE A 403 6.53 26.03 6.58
C ILE A 403 7.61 26.10 7.67
N SER A 404 7.47 26.92 8.68
CA SER A 404 8.44 27.02 9.79
C SER A 404 8.14 26.02 10.91
N ARG A 405 9.20 25.44 11.48
CA ARG A 405 9.15 24.51 12.62
C ARG A 405 10.19 24.93 13.65
N GLN A 406 9.83 24.93 14.92
CA GLN A 406 10.68 25.29 16.06
C GLN A 406 11.55 24.11 16.47
N LEU A 407 12.31 23.59 15.50
CA LEU A 407 13.18 22.43 15.62
C LEU A 407 14.64 22.82 15.33
N TRP A 408 15.57 21.97 15.71
CA TRP A 408 16.99 22.12 15.36
C TRP A 408 17.38 21.21 14.21
N TRP A 409 16.74 20.04 14.09
CA TRP A 409 16.99 19.08 13.02
C TRP A 409 16.13 19.37 11.78
N GLY A 410 16.77 19.77 10.70
CA GLY A 410 16.15 20.12 9.43
C GLY A 410 16.88 21.23 8.68
N HIS A 411 16.34 21.64 7.54
CA HIS A 411 16.86 22.77 6.78
C HIS A 411 16.54 24.07 7.51
N ARG A 412 17.58 24.74 8.01
CA ARG A 412 17.43 26.04 8.69
C ARG A 412 16.93 27.10 7.72
N ILE A 413 15.94 27.88 8.13
CA ILE A 413 15.34 28.93 7.29
C ILE A 413 16.43 29.96 6.88
N PRO A 414 16.57 30.27 5.57
CA PRO A 414 17.64 31.15 5.05
C PRO A 414 17.24 32.62 5.12
N ALA A 415 16.62 33.03 6.23
CA ALA A 415 16.26 34.40 6.52
C ALA A 415 17.19 34.98 7.59
N TYR A 416 17.61 36.24 7.42
CA TYR A 416 18.59 36.94 8.24
C TYR A 416 17.98 38.23 8.73
N TYR A 417 18.01 38.47 10.03
CA TYR A 417 17.43 39.63 10.70
C TYR A 417 18.53 40.61 11.12
N CYS A 418 18.34 41.86 10.74
CA CYS A 418 19.18 42.97 11.22
C CYS A 418 18.45 43.68 12.36
N ASP A 419 18.98 43.54 13.55
CA ASP A 419 18.36 44.20 14.72
C ASP A 419 18.58 45.72 14.73
N ASP A 420 19.57 46.27 13.97
CA ASP A 420 19.85 47.69 13.87
C ASP A 420 18.90 48.46 12.93
N CYS A 421 18.52 47.88 11.81
CA CYS A 421 17.68 48.58 10.81
C CYS A 421 16.34 47.85 10.50
N GLY A 422 16.05 46.73 11.19
CA GLY A 422 14.82 45.99 11.03
C GLY A 422 14.68 45.22 9.69
N GLU A 423 15.73 45.20 8.86
CA GLU A 423 15.72 44.54 7.55
C GLU A 423 15.65 43.00 7.71
N ILE A 424 14.85 42.35 6.90
CA ILE A 424 14.84 40.90 6.74
C ILE A 424 15.39 40.58 5.37
N SER A 425 16.54 39.91 5.34
CA SER A 425 17.19 39.49 4.09
C SER A 425 17.08 37.98 3.92
N VAL A 426 16.66 37.53 2.72
CA VAL A 426 16.63 36.11 2.37
C VAL A 426 17.76 35.81 1.40
N SER A 427 18.60 34.83 1.73
CA SER A 427 19.80 34.52 0.92
C SER A 427 20.04 33.01 0.88
N ALA A 428 20.35 32.51 -0.32
CA ALA A 428 20.80 31.13 -0.50
C ALA A 428 22.23 30.86 0.00
N THR A 429 22.97 31.93 0.27
CA THR A 429 24.32 31.86 0.87
C THR A 429 24.28 32.49 2.26
N PRO A 430 25.05 31.97 3.23
CA PRO A 430 25.10 32.55 4.56
C PRO A 430 25.49 34.03 4.54
N LEU A 431 24.72 34.85 5.29
CA LEU A 431 25.02 36.28 5.51
C LEU A 431 25.55 36.48 6.92
N THR A 432 26.62 37.29 7.04
CA THR A 432 27.15 37.72 8.32
C THR A 432 26.83 39.19 8.60
N VAL A 433 26.57 39.96 7.56
CA VAL A 433 26.24 41.38 7.62
C VAL A 433 24.99 41.72 6.80
N CYS A 434 24.27 42.72 7.26
CA CYS A 434 23.08 43.22 6.59
C CYS A 434 23.45 43.89 5.24
N PRO A 435 22.83 43.47 4.13
CA PRO A 435 23.08 44.09 2.82
C PRO A 435 22.72 45.60 2.77
N LYS A 436 21.80 46.04 3.64
CA LYS A 436 21.27 47.39 3.65
C LYS A 436 22.10 48.35 4.50
N CYS A 437 22.57 47.95 5.68
CA CYS A 437 23.24 48.84 6.63
C CYS A 437 24.65 48.38 7.05
N GLY A 438 25.13 47.21 6.61
CA GLY A 438 26.41 46.64 6.93
C GLY A 438 26.62 46.15 8.37
N LYS A 439 25.60 46.15 9.20
CA LYS A 439 25.64 45.65 10.57
C LYS A 439 25.48 44.12 10.66
N PRO A 440 25.90 43.46 11.75
CA PRO A 440 25.73 42.03 11.94
C PRO A 440 24.27 41.61 11.81
N VAL A 441 24.04 40.41 11.28
CA VAL A 441 22.71 39.77 11.17
C VAL A 441 22.70 38.45 11.91
N ARG A 442 21.53 38.07 12.42
CA ARG A 442 21.27 36.72 12.94
C ARG A 442 20.37 35.95 11.99
N GLN A 443 20.71 34.68 11.76
CA GLN A 443 19.87 33.78 10.98
C GLN A 443 18.65 33.34 11.79
N ASP A 444 17.52 33.13 11.15
CA ASP A 444 16.33 32.53 11.73
C ASP A 444 16.69 31.22 12.46
N GLU A 445 16.07 30.96 13.62
CA GLU A 445 16.36 29.77 14.42
C GLU A 445 15.54 28.57 14.01
N ASP A 446 14.42 28.79 13.33
CA ASP A 446 13.50 27.76 12.89
C ASP A 446 14.05 26.98 11.70
N THR A 447 13.54 25.76 11.53
CA THR A 447 13.79 24.92 10.36
C THR A 447 12.55 24.85 9.48
N LEU A 448 12.73 24.42 8.24
CA LEU A 448 11.63 24.18 7.32
C LEU A 448 10.92 22.85 7.64
N ASP A 449 9.65 22.82 7.33
CA ASP A 449 8.85 21.59 7.29
C ASP A 449 9.55 20.55 6.40
N THR A 450 9.61 19.29 6.84
CA THR A 450 10.21 18.19 6.08
C THR A 450 9.61 18.06 4.69
N TRP A 451 8.32 18.34 4.56
CA TRP A 451 7.61 18.28 3.27
C TRP A 451 8.06 19.34 2.26
N PHE A 452 8.73 20.39 2.70
CA PHE A 452 9.29 21.42 1.82
C PHE A 452 10.45 20.88 0.98
N SER A 453 11.34 20.10 1.58
CA SER A 453 12.43 19.43 0.86
C SER A 453 11.95 18.21 0.08
N SER A 454 11.06 17.40 0.69
CA SER A 454 10.52 16.19 0.06
C SER A 454 9.70 16.49 -1.20
N ALA A 455 9.10 17.67 -1.30
CA ALA A 455 8.37 18.14 -2.50
C ALA A 455 9.28 18.32 -3.74
N LEU A 456 10.59 18.47 -3.54
CA LEU A 456 11.56 18.68 -4.63
C LEU A 456 12.18 17.37 -5.13
N TRP A 457 11.83 16.24 -4.49
CA TRP A 457 12.49 14.95 -4.68
C TRP A 457 12.62 14.49 -6.13
N PRO A 458 11.60 14.60 -7.01
CA PRO A 458 11.71 14.13 -8.40
C PRO A 458 12.82 14.79 -9.22
N PHE A 459 13.22 16.00 -8.89
CA PHE A 459 14.22 16.76 -9.65
C PHE A 459 15.47 17.14 -8.85
N SER A 460 15.35 17.36 -7.55
CA SER A 460 16.51 17.63 -6.68
C SER A 460 17.46 16.43 -6.60
N THR A 461 16.91 15.19 -6.62
CA THR A 461 17.70 13.97 -6.65
C THR A 461 18.55 13.81 -7.91
N LEU A 462 18.11 14.40 -9.01
CA LEU A 462 18.80 14.38 -10.31
C LEU A 462 19.73 15.58 -10.54
N GLY A 463 19.89 16.43 -9.52
CA GLY A 463 20.87 17.50 -9.49
C GLY A 463 20.34 18.91 -9.66
N TRP A 464 19.02 19.11 -9.88
CA TRP A 464 18.45 20.47 -9.86
C TRP A 464 18.83 21.20 -8.55
N PRO A 465 19.23 22.51 -8.57
CA PRO A 465 19.00 23.49 -9.63
C PRO A 465 20.08 23.54 -10.73
N GLU A 466 21.05 22.65 -10.72
CA GLU A 466 22.05 22.55 -11.79
C GLU A 466 21.47 21.79 -12.99
N GLU A 467 21.89 22.22 -14.21
CA GLU A 467 21.49 21.58 -15.47
C GLU A 467 22.33 20.30 -15.73
N THR A 468 22.20 19.31 -14.81
CA THR A 468 22.95 18.05 -14.92
C THR A 468 22.49 17.21 -16.11
N GLU A 469 23.35 16.33 -16.61
CA GLU A 469 22.99 15.39 -17.68
C GLU A 469 21.96 14.35 -17.20
N ASP A 470 21.98 13.98 -15.90
CA ASP A 470 20.98 13.11 -15.32
C ASP A 470 19.61 13.78 -15.29
N LEU A 471 19.53 15.06 -14.91
CA LEU A 471 18.30 15.83 -14.94
C LEU A 471 17.71 15.93 -16.36
N LYS A 472 18.56 16.19 -17.36
CA LYS A 472 18.12 16.30 -18.77
C LYS A 472 17.59 15.00 -19.32
N TYR A 473 18.18 13.86 -18.91
CA TYR A 473 17.85 12.55 -19.46
C TYR A 473 16.72 11.84 -18.69
N PHE A 474 16.73 11.85 -17.35
CA PHE A 474 15.83 11.08 -16.50
C PHE A 474 14.62 11.86 -15.97
N TYR A 475 14.58 13.19 -16.14
CA TYR A 475 13.45 14.01 -15.71
C TYR A 475 12.67 14.58 -16.90
N PRO A 476 11.32 14.58 -16.89
CA PRO A 476 10.42 14.12 -15.81
C PRO A 476 10.54 12.63 -15.52
N THR A 477 10.25 12.24 -14.26
CA THR A 477 10.15 10.83 -13.91
C THR A 477 8.87 10.21 -14.49
N ASN A 478 8.73 8.89 -14.50
CA ASN A 478 7.61 8.24 -15.17
C ASN A 478 6.50 7.87 -14.21
N THR A 479 6.81 7.06 -13.22
CA THR A 479 5.82 6.55 -12.28
C THR A 479 6.23 6.88 -10.86
N LEU A 480 5.32 7.50 -10.12
CA LEU A 480 5.41 7.62 -8.67
C LEU A 480 4.57 6.50 -8.05
N VAL A 481 5.14 5.70 -7.16
CA VAL A 481 4.43 4.68 -6.40
C VAL A 481 4.36 5.11 -4.95
N THR A 482 3.18 5.06 -4.33
CA THR A 482 3.01 5.49 -2.94
C THR A 482 1.67 5.02 -2.35
N GLY A 483 1.55 5.04 -1.03
CA GLY A 483 0.28 4.84 -0.33
C GLY A 483 -0.69 6.02 -0.51
N TYR A 484 -1.99 5.74 -0.41
CA TYR A 484 -3.02 6.78 -0.52
C TYR A 484 -2.97 7.79 0.63
N ASP A 485 -2.39 7.45 1.75
CA ASP A 485 -2.34 8.27 2.96
C ASP A 485 -1.41 9.49 2.86
N ILE A 486 -0.52 9.53 1.85
CA ILE A 486 0.38 10.66 1.62
C ILE A 486 0.12 11.43 0.31
N ILE A 487 -1.06 11.29 -0.28
CA ILE A 487 -1.46 12.07 -1.48
C ILE A 487 -1.41 13.57 -1.16
N THR A 488 -1.99 13.99 -0.05
CA THR A 488 -2.03 15.40 0.37
C THR A 488 -0.69 15.90 0.88
N PHE A 489 0.09 15.02 1.54
CA PHE A 489 1.38 15.40 2.12
C PHE A 489 2.48 15.52 1.09
N TRP A 490 2.58 14.56 0.18
CA TRP A 490 3.72 14.43 -0.70
C TRP A 490 3.39 14.58 -2.18
N VAL A 491 2.42 13.83 -2.68
CA VAL A 491 2.09 13.85 -4.12
C VAL A 491 1.69 15.25 -4.59
N SER A 492 0.74 15.91 -3.89
CA SER A 492 0.28 17.24 -4.23
C SER A 492 1.42 18.27 -4.23
N ARG A 493 2.32 18.16 -3.24
CA ARG A 493 3.47 19.06 -3.10
C ARG A 493 4.51 18.87 -4.22
N MET A 494 4.78 17.63 -4.62
CA MET A 494 5.66 17.38 -5.76
C MET A 494 5.08 17.92 -7.06
N ILE A 495 3.76 17.78 -7.27
CA ILE A 495 3.09 18.25 -8.48
C ILE A 495 3.24 19.76 -8.63
N PHE A 496 2.83 20.56 -7.63
CA PHE A 496 2.96 22.00 -7.75
C PHE A 496 4.42 22.46 -7.79
N SER A 497 5.33 21.77 -7.09
CA SER A 497 6.76 22.12 -7.11
C SER A 497 7.40 21.86 -8.48
N GLY A 498 7.14 20.70 -9.09
CA GLY A 498 7.63 20.40 -10.44
C GLY A 498 7.16 21.44 -11.46
N LEU A 499 5.85 21.74 -11.46
CA LEU A 499 5.28 22.74 -12.37
C LEU A 499 5.84 24.15 -12.13
N THR A 500 6.11 24.52 -10.87
CA THR A 500 6.57 25.88 -10.53
C THR A 500 8.06 26.09 -10.81
N TYR A 501 8.90 25.05 -10.63
CA TYR A 501 10.35 25.24 -10.67
C TYR A 501 11.00 24.70 -11.93
N THR A 502 10.35 23.76 -12.62
CA THR A 502 10.86 23.11 -13.82
C THR A 502 9.96 23.31 -15.04
N ASP A 503 8.80 23.97 -14.90
CA ASP A 503 7.77 24.12 -15.93
C ASP A 503 7.27 22.79 -16.51
N LYS A 504 7.46 21.67 -15.79
CA LYS A 504 7.09 20.32 -16.20
C LYS A 504 6.32 19.60 -15.11
N ALA A 505 5.39 18.74 -15.49
CA ALA A 505 4.82 17.74 -14.57
C ALA A 505 5.98 16.82 -14.10
N PRO A 506 6.11 16.58 -12.78
CA PRO A 506 7.26 15.83 -12.25
C PRO A 506 7.21 14.33 -12.58
N PHE A 507 6.06 13.80 -12.90
CA PHE A 507 5.77 12.42 -13.30
C PHE A 507 4.47 12.39 -14.11
N ASP A 508 4.26 11.31 -14.88
CA ASP A 508 3.03 11.13 -15.68
C ASP A 508 1.98 10.25 -14.97
N THR A 509 2.41 9.34 -14.11
CA THR A 509 1.52 8.39 -13.42
C THR A 509 1.80 8.35 -11.92
N VAL A 510 0.73 8.40 -11.13
CA VAL A 510 0.74 8.16 -9.68
C VAL A 510 0.04 6.83 -9.41
N LEU A 511 0.83 5.79 -9.17
CA LEU A 511 0.34 4.46 -8.81
C LEU A 511 0.13 4.40 -7.30
N ILE A 512 -1.12 4.26 -6.89
CA ILE A 512 -1.49 4.22 -5.48
C ILE A 512 -1.67 2.77 -5.02
N HIS A 513 -0.99 2.40 -3.96
CA HIS A 513 -1.25 1.16 -3.24
C HIS A 513 -2.06 1.41 -1.96
N GLY A 514 -2.68 0.36 -1.44
CA GLY A 514 -3.36 0.39 -0.14
C GLY A 514 -2.41 0.15 1.02
N LEU A 515 -2.94 0.11 2.24
CA LEU A 515 -2.18 -0.18 3.45
C LEU A 515 -2.10 -1.68 3.69
N VAL A 516 -0.99 -2.13 4.28
CA VAL A 516 -0.86 -3.50 4.77
C VAL A 516 -1.44 -3.57 6.17
N ARG A 517 -2.45 -4.42 6.35
CA ARG A 517 -3.16 -4.66 7.60
C ARG A 517 -2.84 -6.04 8.17
N ASP A 518 -3.03 -6.23 9.45
CA ASP A 518 -2.87 -7.55 10.07
C ASP A 518 -3.97 -8.54 9.60
N ALA A 519 -3.88 -9.80 10.01
CA ALA A 519 -4.83 -10.85 9.62
C ALA A 519 -6.29 -10.53 10.01
N GLN A 520 -6.50 -9.71 11.05
CA GLN A 520 -7.81 -9.25 11.50
C GLN A 520 -8.30 -7.98 10.77
N GLY A 521 -7.46 -7.41 9.89
CA GLY A 521 -7.79 -6.19 9.12
C GLY A 521 -7.52 -4.89 9.86
N ARG A 522 -6.80 -4.91 11.00
CA ARG A 522 -6.42 -3.72 11.76
C ARG A 522 -5.16 -3.09 11.17
N LYS A 523 -5.04 -1.78 11.26
CA LYS A 523 -3.80 -1.05 10.90
C LYS A 523 -2.64 -1.57 11.77
N MET A 524 -1.51 -1.89 11.14
CA MET A 524 -0.31 -2.27 11.88
C MET A 524 0.32 -1.04 12.55
N SER A 525 0.60 -1.12 13.83
CA SER A 525 1.30 -0.07 14.57
C SER A 525 2.14 -0.65 15.71
N LYS A 526 3.17 0.11 16.11
CA LYS A 526 4.01 -0.27 17.25
C LYS A 526 3.23 -0.24 18.58
N SER A 527 2.27 0.66 18.68
CA SER A 527 1.42 0.79 19.88
C SER A 527 0.48 -0.39 20.08
N LEU A 528 0.00 -1.01 19.01
CA LEU A 528 -0.84 -2.20 19.05
C LEU A 528 -0.03 -3.50 19.16
N GLY A 529 1.30 -3.44 19.03
CA GLY A 529 2.17 -4.63 19.08
C GLY A 529 1.94 -5.63 17.93
N ASN A 530 1.25 -5.22 16.86
CA ASN A 530 0.95 -6.04 15.69
C ASN A 530 1.82 -5.70 14.47
N GLY A 531 2.85 -4.87 14.66
CA GLY A 531 3.83 -4.56 13.62
C GLY A 531 4.75 -5.74 13.36
N ILE A 532 4.94 -6.10 12.10
CA ILE A 532 5.81 -7.21 11.67
C ILE A 532 7.04 -6.60 10.98
N ASP A 533 8.22 -7.03 11.40
CA ASP A 533 9.48 -6.66 10.73
C ASP A 533 9.63 -7.50 9.45
N PRO A 534 9.78 -6.88 8.26
CA PRO A 534 10.03 -7.62 7.03
C PRO A 534 11.23 -8.56 7.08
N LEU A 535 12.28 -8.19 7.82
CA LEU A 535 13.48 -9.03 7.95
C LEU A 535 13.19 -10.36 8.66
N GLU A 536 12.33 -10.36 9.69
CA GLU A 536 11.96 -11.62 10.37
C GLU A 536 11.27 -12.59 9.41
N ILE A 537 10.45 -12.08 8.50
CA ILE A 537 9.79 -12.89 7.47
C ILE A 537 10.80 -13.36 6.41
N ILE A 538 11.73 -12.49 6.00
CA ILE A 538 12.78 -12.84 5.05
C ILE A 538 13.68 -13.94 5.64
N ASP A 539 14.10 -13.80 6.87
CA ASP A 539 14.96 -14.79 7.56
C ASP A 539 14.27 -16.16 7.68
N GLN A 540 12.95 -16.18 7.82
CA GLN A 540 12.18 -17.41 8.00
C GLN A 540 11.77 -18.08 6.68
N TYR A 541 11.41 -17.29 5.66
CA TYR A 541 10.76 -17.78 4.45
C TYR A 541 11.47 -17.38 3.15
N GLY A 542 12.41 -16.46 3.20
CA GLY A 542 13.07 -15.84 2.05
C GLY A 542 12.38 -14.59 1.52
N ALA A 543 13.16 -13.73 0.86
CA ALA A 543 12.69 -12.48 0.28
C ALA A 543 11.67 -12.71 -0.85
N ASP A 544 11.88 -13.69 -1.71
CA ASP A 544 10.97 -14.03 -2.80
C ASP A 544 9.58 -14.43 -2.31
N ALA A 545 9.50 -15.18 -1.20
CA ALA A 545 8.21 -15.55 -0.60
C ALA A 545 7.46 -14.33 -0.05
N LEU A 546 8.16 -13.39 0.59
CA LEU A 546 7.59 -12.14 1.06
C LEU A 546 7.10 -11.29 -0.12
N ARG A 547 7.95 -11.07 -1.12
CA ARG A 547 7.64 -10.25 -2.31
C ARG A 547 6.40 -10.76 -3.03
N LEU A 548 6.33 -12.06 -3.31
CA LEU A 548 5.16 -12.67 -3.95
C LEU A 548 3.90 -12.48 -3.11
N THR A 549 3.99 -12.65 -1.79
CA THR A 549 2.87 -12.46 -0.86
C THR A 549 2.32 -11.03 -0.86
N LEU A 550 3.21 -10.03 -0.98
CA LEU A 550 2.83 -8.61 -1.01
C LEU A 550 2.23 -8.16 -2.34
N VAL A 551 2.25 -9.02 -3.36
CA VAL A 551 1.75 -8.71 -4.70
C VAL A 551 0.55 -9.54 -5.08
N VAL A 552 0.60 -10.88 -4.90
CA VAL A 552 -0.50 -11.77 -5.29
C VAL A 552 -1.79 -11.40 -4.55
N GLY A 553 -2.85 -11.19 -5.33
CA GLY A 553 -4.16 -10.79 -4.82
C GLY A 553 -4.27 -9.32 -4.40
N SER A 554 -3.20 -8.53 -4.59
CA SER A 554 -3.26 -7.07 -4.41
C SER A 554 -3.93 -6.39 -5.60
N THR A 555 -4.59 -5.27 -5.34
CA THR A 555 -5.21 -4.42 -6.36
C THR A 555 -4.85 -2.96 -6.06
N PRO A 556 -4.51 -2.14 -7.05
CA PRO A 556 -4.20 -0.74 -6.83
C PRO A 556 -5.25 -0.02 -5.97
N GLY A 557 -4.79 0.70 -4.96
CA GLY A 557 -5.60 1.48 -4.05
C GLY A 557 -6.41 0.72 -3.00
N ASN A 558 -6.30 -0.61 -2.92
CA ASN A 558 -7.00 -1.42 -1.92
C ASN A 558 -6.04 -1.92 -0.84
N ASP A 559 -6.52 -1.90 0.41
CA ASP A 559 -5.78 -2.46 1.53
C ASP A 559 -5.62 -3.98 1.37
N MET A 560 -4.48 -4.51 1.80
CA MET A 560 -4.25 -5.94 1.83
C MET A 560 -4.11 -6.47 3.27
N ARG A 561 -4.61 -7.68 3.51
CA ARG A 561 -4.40 -8.39 4.76
C ARG A 561 -3.19 -9.32 4.64
N PHE A 562 -2.22 -9.10 5.51
CA PHE A 562 -1.04 -9.93 5.63
C PHE A 562 -1.28 -11.07 6.62
N SER A 563 -0.90 -12.28 6.26
CA SER A 563 -0.94 -13.43 7.16
C SER A 563 0.20 -14.41 6.86
N ASP A 564 0.61 -15.14 7.88
CA ASP A 564 1.66 -16.15 7.80
C ASP A 564 1.32 -17.31 6.85
N GLU A 565 0.02 -17.67 6.74
CA GLU A 565 -0.48 -18.69 5.81
C GLU A 565 -0.20 -18.31 4.35
N LYS A 566 -0.37 -17.03 3.99
CA LYS A 566 -0.07 -16.55 2.64
C LYS A 566 1.42 -16.64 2.32
N VAL A 567 2.28 -16.30 3.28
CA VAL A 567 3.74 -16.41 3.10
C VAL A 567 4.15 -17.87 2.94
N LYS A 568 3.56 -18.78 3.73
CA LYS A 568 3.78 -20.24 3.58
C LYS A 568 3.33 -20.73 2.20
N ALA A 569 2.21 -20.23 1.67
CA ALA A 569 1.75 -20.58 0.33
C ALA A 569 2.76 -20.14 -0.75
N SER A 570 3.28 -18.90 -0.64
CA SER A 570 4.31 -18.39 -1.55
C SER A 570 5.62 -19.17 -1.47
N ARG A 571 6.05 -19.56 -0.27
CA ARG A 571 7.21 -20.45 -0.07
C ARG A 571 6.97 -21.84 -0.70
N ASN A 572 5.77 -22.40 -0.54
CA ASN A 572 5.43 -23.70 -1.12
C ASN A 572 5.44 -23.65 -2.65
N PHE A 573 5.02 -22.53 -3.23
CA PHE A 573 5.14 -22.28 -4.67
C PHE A 573 6.61 -22.25 -5.11
N ALA A 574 7.48 -21.53 -4.38
CA ALA A 574 8.91 -21.55 -4.65
C ALA A 574 9.50 -22.97 -4.62
N ASN A 575 9.14 -23.78 -3.61
CA ASN A 575 9.58 -25.17 -3.50
C ASN A 575 9.06 -26.04 -4.66
N LYS A 576 7.83 -25.83 -5.14
CA LYS A 576 7.28 -26.56 -6.29
C LYS A 576 8.05 -26.21 -7.56
N LEU A 577 8.31 -24.93 -7.81
CA LEU A 577 9.12 -24.47 -8.94
C LEU A 577 10.54 -25.05 -8.89
N TRP A 578 11.18 -25.03 -7.70
CA TRP A 578 12.50 -25.59 -7.51
C TRP A 578 12.57 -27.07 -7.86
N ASN A 579 11.60 -27.85 -7.36
CA ASN A 579 11.54 -29.29 -7.66
C ASN A 579 11.26 -29.57 -9.13
N ALA A 580 10.41 -28.76 -9.78
CA ALA A 580 10.18 -28.84 -11.21
C ALA A 580 11.45 -28.58 -12.02
N ALA A 581 12.19 -27.51 -11.69
CA ALA A 581 13.47 -27.19 -12.32
C ALA A 581 14.51 -28.30 -12.12
N ARG A 582 14.62 -28.85 -10.89
CA ARG A 582 15.48 -30.01 -10.64
C ARG A 582 15.12 -31.19 -11.49
N PHE A 583 13.82 -31.51 -11.57
CA PHE A 583 13.36 -32.62 -12.43
C PHE A 583 13.79 -32.40 -13.89
N VAL A 584 13.59 -31.20 -14.44
CA VAL A 584 14.03 -30.87 -15.79
C VAL A 584 15.53 -31.10 -15.95
N MET A 585 16.35 -30.50 -15.09
CA MET A 585 17.81 -30.60 -15.18
C MET A 585 18.35 -32.01 -15.05
N MET A 586 17.75 -32.83 -14.19
CA MET A 586 18.13 -34.25 -14.03
C MET A 586 17.86 -35.09 -15.28
N ASN A 587 17.02 -34.62 -16.17
CA ASN A 587 16.70 -35.32 -17.43
C ASN A 587 17.44 -34.75 -18.65
N LEU A 588 18.33 -33.75 -18.47
CA LEU A 588 19.14 -33.19 -19.55
C LEU A 588 20.46 -33.93 -19.69
N PRO A 589 20.92 -34.28 -20.91
CA PRO A 589 22.26 -34.78 -21.14
C PRO A 589 23.27 -33.64 -20.94
N GLU A 590 24.55 -34.02 -20.70
CA GLU A 590 25.65 -33.06 -20.43
C GLU A 590 25.89 -32.09 -21.60
N ASP A 591 25.70 -32.55 -22.82
CA ASP A 591 25.90 -31.82 -24.07
C ASP A 591 24.61 -31.13 -24.59
N PHE A 592 23.56 -31.06 -23.76
CA PHE A 592 22.29 -30.45 -24.13
C PHE A 592 22.45 -28.99 -24.58
N ARG A 593 21.83 -28.63 -25.69
CA ARG A 593 21.76 -27.26 -26.20
C ARG A 593 20.31 -26.85 -26.39
N PRO A 594 19.91 -25.72 -25.79
CA PRO A 594 18.52 -25.24 -25.95
C PRO A 594 18.18 -24.90 -27.41
N GLY A 595 16.95 -25.22 -27.79
CA GLY A 595 16.37 -24.89 -29.11
C GLY A 595 14.89 -25.20 -29.15
N LEU A 596 14.25 -25.00 -30.27
CA LEU A 596 12.91 -25.49 -30.51
C LEU A 596 12.97 -26.70 -31.47
N PRO A 597 12.28 -27.80 -31.19
CA PRO A 597 12.27 -28.96 -32.08
C PRO A 597 11.55 -28.64 -33.40
N ALA A 598 11.96 -29.30 -34.48
CA ALA A 598 11.35 -29.12 -35.81
C ALA A 598 9.91 -29.63 -35.90
N SER A 599 9.53 -30.60 -35.06
CA SER A 599 8.19 -31.15 -34.98
C SER A 599 7.63 -31.03 -33.59
N LEU A 600 6.40 -30.57 -33.47
CA LEU A 600 5.66 -30.37 -32.24
C LEU A 600 4.46 -31.32 -32.16
N THR A 601 4.27 -31.96 -31.02
CA THR A 601 3.06 -32.68 -30.69
C THR A 601 1.91 -31.75 -30.38
N MET A 602 0.68 -32.26 -30.33
CA MET A 602 -0.49 -31.50 -29.90
C MET A 602 -0.28 -30.91 -28.46
N ALA A 603 0.30 -31.66 -27.53
CA ALA A 603 0.60 -31.18 -26.17
C ALA A 603 1.70 -30.11 -26.14
N ASP A 604 2.71 -30.20 -27.03
CA ASP A 604 3.73 -29.15 -27.17
C ASP A 604 3.10 -27.83 -27.66
N LYS A 605 2.27 -27.92 -28.70
CA LYS A 605 1.54 -26.78 -29.26
C LYS A 605 0.61 -26.17 -28.23
N TRP A 606 -0.07 -27.00 -27.43
CA TRP A 606 -0.92 -26.53 -26.32
C TRP A 606 -0.14 -25.72 -25.30
N VAL A 607 0.96 -26.26 -24.75
CA VAL A 607 1.72 -25.53 -23.71
C VAL A 607 2.37 -24.26 -24.24
N LEU A 608 2.85 -24.27 -25.49
CA LEU A 608 3.43 -23.08 -26.13
C LEU A 608 2.38 -22.02 -26.42
N SER A 609 1.16 -22.40 -26.83
CA SER A 609 0.03 -21.47 -27.03
C SER A 609 -0.42 -20.86 -25.70
N GLN A 610 -0.54 -21.69 -24.65
CA GLN A 610 -0.84 -21.21 -23.29
C GLN A 610 0.24 -20.23 -22.77
N LEU A 611 1.52 -20.53 -22.98
CA LEU A 611 2.62 -19.63 -22.63
C LEU A 611 2.58 -18.33 -23.41
N ASN A 612 2.31 -18.38 -24.70
CA ASN A 612 2.23 -17.21 -25.57
C ASN A 612 1.09 -16.28 -25.15
N THR A 613 -0.07 -16.86 -24.80
CA THR A 613 -1.22 -16.15 -24.24
C THR A 613 -0.88 -15.55 -22.86
N LEU A 614 -0.13 -16.27 -22.02
CA LEU A 614 0.36 -15.78 -20.76
C LEU A 614 1.26 -14.53 -20.93
N VAL A 615 2.24 -14.58 -21.86
CA VAL A 615 3.13 -13.45 -22.17
C VAL A 615 2.33 -12.20 -22.50
N LYS A 616 1.32 -12.32 -23.37
CA LYS A 616 0.43 -11.23 -23.72
C LYS A 616 -0.29 -10.66 -22.50
N ASN A 617 -0.97 -11.53 -21.77
CA ASN A 617 -1.78 -11.13 -20.61
C ASN A 617 -0.96 -10.50 -19.48
N VAL A 618 0.22 -11.05 -19.17
CA VAL A 618 1.10 -10.53 -18.13
C VAL A 618 1.66 -9.15 -18.54
N THR A 619 2.07 -9.00 -19.79
CA THR A 619 2.55 -7.72 -20.32
C THR A 619 1.46 -6.65 -20.26
N GLU A 620 0.25 -6.95 -20.72
CA GLU A 620 -0.89 -6.03 -20.67
C GLU A 620 -1.26 -5.63 -19.22
N ASN A 621 -1.23 -6.59 -18.27
CA ASN A 621 -1.52 -6.31 -16.88
C ASN A 621 -0.44 -5.43 -16.24
N LEU A 622 0.85 -5.69 -16.52
CA LEU A 622 1.95 -4.85 -16.02
C LEU A 622 1.87 -3.43 -16.59
N ASP A 623 1.55 -3.27 -17.86
CA ASP A 623 1.40 -1.94 -18.50
C ASP A 623 0.16 -1.18 -17.97
N LYS A 624 -0.83 -1.89 -17.42
CA LYS A 624 -2.00 -1.31 -16.73
C LYS A 624 -1.80 -1.18 -15.21
N PHE A 625 -0.61 -1.51 -14.69
CA PHE A 625 -0.30 -1.54 -13.27
C PHE A 625 -1.12 -2.55 -12.45
N GLU A 626 -1.66 -3.58 -13.08
CA GLU A 626 -2.38 -4.67 -12.42
C GLU A 626 -1.40 -5.78 -11.96
N LEU A 627 -0.46 -5.40 -11.09
CA LEU A 627 0.69 -6.25 -10.69
C LEU A 627 0.25 -7.57 -10.06
N GLY A 628 -0.80 -7.52 -9.22
CA GLY A 628 -1.34 -8.70 -8.54
C GLY A 628 -1.93 -9.72 -9.52
N LEU A 629 -2.64 -9.26 -10.56
CA LEU A 629 -3.17 -10.12 -11.61
C LEU A 629 -2.06 -10.71 -12.48
N ALA A 630 -1.04 -9.92 -12.79
CA ALA A 630 0.13 -10.40 -13.52
C ALA A 630 0.83 -11.53 -12.76
N ALA A 631 1.12 -11.33 -11.48
CA ALA A 631 1.76 -12.32 -10.62
C ALA A 631 0.93 -13.62 -10.49
N GLN A 632 -0.39 -13.48 -10.29
CA GLN A 632 -1.30 -14.63 -10.18
C GLN A 632 -1.31 -15.48 -11.45
N LYS A 633 -1.38 -14.85 -12.63
CA LYS A 633 -1.37 -15.58 -13.92
C LYS A 633 -0.08 -16.35 -14.14
N VAL A 634 1.07 -15.78 -13.77
CA VAL A 634 2.37 -16.48 -13.86
C VAL A 634 2.40 -17.66 -12.88
N GLN A 635 1.91 -17.46 -11.66
CA GLN A 635 1.84 -18.50 -10.64
C GLN A 635 0.94 -19.66 -11.08
N ASP A 636 -0.27 -19.37 -11.57
CA ASP A 636 -1.22 -20.36 -12.04
C ASP A 636 -0.66 -21.17 -13.23
N PHE A 637 -0.03 -20.50 -14.20
CA PHE A 637 0.59 -21.18 -15.33
C PHE A 637 1.70 -22.15 -14.87
N ILE A 638 2.60 -21.69 -13.99
CA ILE A 638 3.69 -22.54 -13.50
C ILE A 638 3.13 -23.71 -12.71
N TRP A 639 2.16 -23.47 -11.84
CA TRP A 639 1.61 -24.51 -10.97
C TRP A 639 0.73 -25.48 -11.73
N ASP A 640 -0.32 -24.99 -12.41
CA ASP A 640 -1.38 -25.81 -12.98
C ASP A 640 -1.05 -26.33 -14.38
N VAL A 641 -0.43 -25.48 -15.22
CA VAL A 641 -0.15 -25.85 -16.63
C VAL A 641 1.17 -26.58 -16.75
N TYR A 642 2.27 -25.94 -16.24
CA TYR A 642 3.60 -26.48 -16.43
C TYR A 642 3.88 -27.67 -15.50
N CYS A 643 3.70 -27.52 -14.19
CA CYS A 643 4.05 -28.56 -13.21
C CYS A 643 3.03 -29.71 -13.21
N ASP A 644 1.73 -29.43 -13.13
CA ASP A 644 0.71 -30.44 -12.94
C ASP A 644 0.36 -31.20 -14.23
N TRP A 645 0.54 -30.55 -15.38
CA TRP A 645 0.24 -31.20 -16.66
C TRP A 645 1.46 -31.42 -17.54
N TYR A 646 2.16 -30.37 -17.96
CA TYR A 646 3.15 -30.53 -19.02
C TYR A 646 4.35 -31.39 -18.59
N ILE A 647 4.87 -31.22 -17.39
CA ILE A 647 5.94 -32.08 -16.85
C ILE A 647 5.51 -33.55 -16.81
N GLU A 648 4.28 -33.82 -16.36
CA GLU A 648 3.76 -35.20 -16.28
C GLU A 648 3.58 -35.81 -17.68
N ILE A 649 3.14 -35.01 -18.66
CA ILE A 649 3.06 -35.39 -20.07
C ILE A 649 4.44 -35.72 -20.64
N ALA A 650 5.39 -34.84 -20.40
CA ALA A 650 6.76 -34.98 -20.90
C ALA A 650 7.47 -36.23 -20.36
N LYS A 651 7.13 -36.71 -19.13
CA LYS A 651 7.67 -37.96 -18.56
C LYS A 651 7.44 -39.19 -19.44
N LEU A 652 6.34 -39.22 -20.21
CA LEU A 652 6.08 -40.32 -21.15
C LEU A 652 7.10 -40.34 -22.29
N ARG A 653 7.42 -39.14 -22.79
CA ARG A 653 8.31 -38.97 -23.96
C ARG A 653 9.80 -39.05 -23.54
N LEU A 654 10.16 -38.57 -22.33
CA LEU A 654 11.52 -38.67 -21.79
C LEU A 654 11.98 -40.10 -21.65
N ASN A 655 11.05 -41.04 -21.47
CA ASN A 655 11.31 -42.48 -21.34
C ASN A 655 11.05 -43.24 -22.67
N SER A 656 10.86 -42.53 -23.78
CA SER A 656 10.68 -43.14 -25.12
C SER A 656 11.99 -43.79 -25.56
N GLU A 657 11.87 -44.90 -26.28
CA GLU A 657 13.00 -45.55 -26.98
C GLU A 657 13.48 -44.72 -28.19
N ASP A 658 12.64 -43.80 -28.69
CA ASP A 658 13.02 -42.86 -29.73
C ASP A 658 13.74 -41.64 -29.10
N ALA A 659 15.06 -41.57 -29.33
CA ALA A 659 15.92 -40.51 -28.83
C ALA A 659 15.51 -39.12 -29.34
N ALA A 660 14.92 -38.99 -30.55
CA ALA A 660 14.47 -37.73 -31.12
C ALA A 660 13.21 -37.23 -30.42
N GLU A 661 12.31 -38.10 -30.04
CA GLU A 661 11.13 -37.80 -29.26
C GLU A 661 11.50 -37.32 -27.85
N ALA A 662 12.44 -38.04 -27.18
CA ALA A 662 12.93 -37.66 -25.86
C ALA A 662 13.67 -36.31 -25.88
N ASP A 663 14.47 -36.02 -26.93
CA ASP A 663 15.16 -34.75 -27.08
C ASP A 663 14.13 -33.61 -27.35
N SER A 664 13.15 -33.82 -28.19
CA SER A 664 12.06 -32.85 -28.43
C SER A 664 11.34 -32.49 -27.14
N ALA A 665 11.04 -33.45 -26.24
CA ALA A 665 10.42 -33.19 -24.96
C ALA A 665 11.33 -32.33 -24.05
N ARG A 666 12.67 -32.61 -24.02
CA ARG A 666 13.63 -31.78 -23.25
C ARG A 666 13.69 -30.36 -23.76
N GLN A 667 13.70 -30.16 -25.08
CA GLN A 667 13.73 -28.83 -25.70
C GLN A 667 12.52 -27.97 -25.27
N ILE A 668 11.32 -28.52 -25.30
CA ILE A 668 10.12 -27.80 -24.89
C ILE A 668 10.11 -27.56 -23.37
N LEU A 669 10.47 -28.56 -22.56
CA LEU A 669 10.56 -28.37 -21.10
C LEU A 669 11.47 -27.20 -20.72
N VAL A 670 12.67 -27.13 -21.31
CA VAL A 670 13.62 -26.04 -21.04
C VAL A 670 13.14 -24.72 -21.59
N SER A 671 12.61 -24.70 -22.84
CA SER A 671 12.12 -23.46 -23.47
C SER A 671 10.98 -22.83 -22.65
N VAL A 672 9.98 -23.63 -22.25
CA VAL A 672 8.85 -23.15 -21.44
C VAL A 672 9.32 -22.68 -20.07
N LEU A 673 10.22 -23.44 -19.41
CA LEU A 673 10.78 -23.04 -18.11
C LEU A 673 11.50 -21.69 -18.19
N VAL A 674 12.38 -21.49 -19.17
CA VAL A 674 13.12 -20.23 -19.33
C VAL A 674 12.20 -19.04 -19.51
N GLN A 675 11.16 -19.17 -20.35
CA GLN A 675 10.21 -18.07 -20.57
C GLN A 675 9.37 -17.81 -19.31
N ALA A 676 8.94 -18.86 -18.60
CA ALA A 676 8.21 -18.73 -17.34
C ALA A 676 9.08 -18.06 -16.25
N LEU A 677 10.39 -18.40 -16.16
CA LEU A 677 11.33 -17.75 -15.26
C LEU A 677 11.51 -16.26 -15.60
N LYS A 678 11.56 -15.88 -16.88
CA LYS A 678 11.62 -14.46 -17.30
C LYS A 678 10.38 -13.69 -16.84
N LEU A 679 9.19 -14.25 -17.00
CA LEU A 679 7.93 -13.64 -16.55
C LEU A 679 7.83 -13.54 -15.02
N LEU A 680 8.38 -14.50 -14.29
CA LEU A 680 8.36 -14.54 -12.82
C LEU A 680 9.45 -13.67 -12.19
N HIS A 681 10.55 -13.40 -12.90
CA HIS A 681 11.72 -12.72 -12.34
C HIS A 681 11.44 -11.37 -11.66
N PRO A 682 10.60 -10.48 -12.17
CA PRO A 682 10.28 -9.25 -11.46
C PRO A 682 9.67 -9.47 -10.06
N PHE A 683 8.93 -10.56 -9.88
CA PHE A 683 8.23 -10.90 -8.64
C PHE A 683 9.10 -11.70 -7.65
N MET A 684 9.86 -12.67 -8.16
CA MET A 684 10.71 -13.60 -7.38
C MET A 684 12.12 -13.66 -7.99
N PRO A 685 12.93 -12.59 -7.81
CA PRO A 685 14.18 -12.44 -8.54
C PRO A 685 15.26 -13.47 -8.16
N PHE A 686 15.30 -13.92 -6.92
CA PHE A 686 16.40 -14.77 -6.43
C PHE A 686 16.29 -16.22 -6.89
N ILE A 687 15.14 -16.85 -6.69
CA ILE A 687 14.94 -18.23 -7.10
C ILE A 687 15.01 -18.37 -8.62
N THR A 688 14.46 -17.39 -9.35
CA THR A 688 14.48 -17.39 -10.81
C THR A 688 15.89 -17.23 -11.35
N GLU A 689 16.71 -16.39 -10.74
CA GLU A 689 18.14 -16.22 -11.08
C GLU A 689 18.92 -17.50 -10.78
N GLU A 690 18.75 -18.12 -9.60
CA GLU A 690 19.48 -19.33 -9.22
C GLU A 690 19.15 -20.50 -10.16
N ILE A 691 17.88 -20.68 -10.52
CA ILE A 691 17.47 -21.71 -11.48
C ILE A 691 18.02 -21.39 -12.87
N TYR A 692 17.82 -20.16 -13.36
CA TYR A 692 18.20 -19.77 -14.71
C TYR A 692 19.70 -19.93 -14.95
N THR A 693 20.54 -19.41 -14.04
CA THR A 693 22.01 -19.47 -14.17
C THR A 693 22.58 -20.89 -14.06
N ALA A 694 21.79 -21.85 -13.61
CA ALA A 694 22.17 -23.28 -13.59
C ALA A 694 21.79 -24.01 -14.90
N LEU A 695 20.90 -23.46 -15.71
CA LEU A 695 20.46 -24.09 -16.97
C LEU A 695 21.55 -24.02 -18.04
N PRO A 696 21.62 -25.02 -18.94
CA PRO A 696 22.51 -24.98 -20.09
C PRO A 696 22.17 -23.83 -21.04
N GLY A 697 23.20 -23.14 -21.52
CA GLY A 697 23.04 -22.03 -22.46
C GLY A 697 22.53 -20.73 -21.85
N ALA A 698 22.37 -20.66 -20.52
CA ALA A 698 22.01 -19.44 -19.83
C ALA A 698 23.07 -18.35 -20.00
N SER A 699 22.62 -17.11 -20.09
CA SER A 699 23.48 -15.94 -20.00
C SER A 699 23.95 -15.74 -18.53
N GLU A 700 24.77 -14.73 -18.32
CA GLU A 700 25.35 -14.44 -17.01
C GLU A 700 24.30 -14.09 -15.93
N THR A 701 23.18 -13.49 -16.34
CA THR A 701 22.07 -13.07 -15.45
C THR A 701 20.74 -13.02 -16.18
N LEU A 702 19.70 -13.43 -15.49
CA LEU A 702 18.31 -13.33 -15.99
C LEU A 702 17.82 -11.87 -16.01
N MET A 703 18.34 -11.04 -15.09
CA MET A 703 17.93 -9.65 -14.93
C MET A 703 18.08 -8.80 -16.20
N LEU A 704 19.09 -9.11 -17.04
CA LEU A 704 19.39 -8.38 -18.29
C LEU A 704 18.85 -9.09 -19.54
N GLU A 705 18.15 -10.20 -19.35
CA GLU A 705 17.48 -10.89 -20.46
C GLU A 705 16.30 -10.07 -20.98
N LYS A 706 16.01 -10.27 -22.28
CA LYS A 706 14.86 -9.61 -22.90
C LYS A 706 13.55 -10.17 -22.36
N TRP A 707 12.61 -9.26 -22.11
CA TRP A 707 11.23 -9.62 -21.79
C TRP A 707 10.62 -10.44 -22.92
N PRO A 708 9.87 -11.50 -22.62
CA PRO A 708 9.22 -12.33 -23.64
C PRO A 708 8.24 -11.52 -24.50
N GLY A 709 8.27 -11.75 -25.80
CA GLY A 709 7.34 -11.14 -26.74
C GLY A 709 6.18 -12.08 -27.08
N TYR A 710 4.99 -11.52 -27.29
CA TYR A 710 3.87 -12.27 -27.88
C TYR A 710 4.10 -12.49 -29.38
N GLU A 711 4.01 -13.73 -29.83
CA GLU A 711 4.22 -14.15 -31.21
C GLU A 711 2.94 -14.75 -31.79
N PRO A 712 2.21 -14.05 -32.69
CA PRO A 712 0.94 -14.54 -33.22
C PRO A 712 1.00 -15.93 -33.85
N GLN A 713 2.14 -16.29 -34.45
CA GLN A 713 2.38 -17.61 -35.06
C GLN A 713 2.51 -18.76 -34.05
N MET A 714 2.73 -18.45 -32.77
CA MET A 714 2.81 -19.44 -31.68
C MET A 714 1.44 -19.68 -31.04
N ASN A 715 0.36 -19.21 -31.67
CA ASN A 715 -1.00 -19.36 -31.17
C ASN A 715 -1.67 -20.55 -31.91
N TYR A 716 -1.60 -21.73 -31.33
CA TYR A 716 -2.08 -23.00 -31.87
C TYR A 716 -3.51 -23.29 -31.40
N ALA A 717 -4.47 -22.46 -31.79
CA ALA A 717 -5.83 -22.48 -31.26
C ALA A 717 -6.59 -23.83 -31.47
N GLU A 718 -6.37 -24.50 -32.60
CA GLU A 718 -7.00 -25.80 -32.89
C GLU A 718 -6.43 -26.91 -31.98
N GLU A 719 -5.12 -26.98 -31.83
CA GLU A 719 -4.44 -27.98 -31.01
C GLU A 719 -4.69 -27.72 -29.52
N GLU A 720 -4.77 -26.45 -29.13
CA GLU A 720 -5.12 -26.04 -27.78
C GLU A 720 -6.54 -26.54 -27.43
N ALA A 721 -7.53 -26.22 -28.27
CA ALA A 721 -8.92 -26.68 -28.08
C ALA A 721 -9.03 -28.21 -28.15
N GLY A 722 -8.24 -28.86 -28.98
CA GLY A 722 -8.18 -30.32 -29.09
C GLY A 722 -7.63 -30.95 -27.80
N PHE A 723 -6.53 -30.43 -27.26
CA PHE A 723 -5.92 -30.96 -26.06
C PHE A 723 -6.76 -30.72 -24.82
N GLU A 724 -7.45 -29.58 -24.72
CA GLU A 724 -8.39 -29.29 -23.65
C GLU A 724 -9.53 -30.31 -23.56
N LYS A 725 -10.06 -30.79 -24.73
CA LYS A 725 -11.06 -31.89 -24.74
C LYS A 725 -10.51 -33.19 -24.14
N VAL A 726 -9.24 -33.50 -24.40
CA VAL A 726 -8.55 -34.67 -23.82
C VAL A 726 -8.38 -34.51 -22.32
N MET A 727 -7.92 -33.33 -21.87
CA MET A 727 -7.73 -33.02 -20.45
C MET A 727 -9.05 -33.07 -19.67
N ASP A 728 -10.13 -32.56 -20.23
CA ASP A 728 -11.44 -32.58 -19.58
C ASP A 728 -11.95 -34.03 -19.41
N LEU A 729 -11.73 -34.85 -20.40
CA LEU A 729 -12.11 -36.28 -20.31
C LEU A 729 -11.26 -36.99 -19.23
N ILE A 730 -9.96 -36.75 -19.19
CA ILE A 730 -9.06 -37.27 -18.13
C ILE A 730 -9.52 -36.85 -16.75
N LYS A 731 -9.81 -35.56 -16.53
CA LYS A 731 -10.31 -35.02 -15.26
C LYS A 731 -11.61 -35.72 -14.86
N ALA A 732 -12.57 -35.82 -15.78
CA ALA A 732 -13.86 -36.41 -15.52
C ALA A 732 -13.75 -37.92 -15.16
N VAL A 733 -12.90 -38.66 -15.87
CA VAL A 733 -12.64 -40.07 -15.56
C VAL A 733 -11.96 -40.23 -14.17
N ARG A 734 -10.99 -39.37 -13.87
CA ARG A 734 -10.32 -39.36 -12.55
C ARG A 734 -11.27 -39.06 -11.42
N THR A 735 -12.16 -38.09 -11.57
CA THR A 735 -13.19 -37.74 -10.61
C THR A 735 -14.13 -38.92 -10.36
N LEU A 736 -14.67 -39.54 -11.43
CA LEU A 736 -15.52 -40.71 -11.30
C LEU A 736 -14.82 -41.86 -10.54
N ARG A 737 -13.57 -42.16 -10.88
CA ARG A 737 -12.79 -43.22 -10.22
C ARG A 737 -12.53 -42.94 -8.75
N ALA A 738 -12.28 -41.66 -8.38
CA ALA A 738 -12.10 -41.22 -7.00
C ALA A 738 -13.41 -41.35 -6.21
N ASP A 739 -14.54 -40.92 -6.79
CA ASP A 739 -15.86 -41.03 -6.18
C ASP A 739 -16.25 -42.51 -5.93
N MET A 740 -15.81 -43.40 -6.78
CA MET A 740 -16.04 -44.85 -6.66
C MET A 740 -14.96 -45.57 -5.82
N GLY A 741 -13.99 -44.83 -5.24
CA GLY A 741 -12.92 -45.40 -4.40
C GLY A 741 -11.97 -46.36 -5.14
N VAL A 742 -11.85 -46.23 -6.48
CA VAL A 742 -10.99 -47.09 -7.29
C VAL A 742 -9.53 -46.68 -7.14
N HIS A 743 -8.69 -47.60 -6.66
CA HIS A 743 -7.26 -47.32 -6.48
C HIS A 743 -6.58 -47.07 -7.84
N PRO A 744 -5.68 -46.06 -7.96
CA PRO A 744 -4.99 -45.72 -9.23
C PRO A 744 -4.23 -46.85 -9.90
N ALA A 745 -3.72 -47.81 -9.13
CA ALA A 745 -3.00 -48.97 -9.66
C ALA A 745 -3.90 -49.95 -10.46
N LYS A 746 -5.21 -49.91 -10.25
CA LYS A 746 -6.16 -50.75 -11.03
C LYS A 746 -6.43 -50.10 -12.38
N ARG A 747 -6.18 -50.79 -13.43
CA ARG A 747 -6.39 -50.33 -14.82
C ARG A 747 -7.48 -51.13 -15.51
N THR A 748 -8.17 -50.52 -16.43
CA THR A 748 -9.23 -51.15 -17.24
C THR A 748 -9.26 -50.53 -18.64
N SER A 749 -10.06 -51.07 -19.56
CA SER A 749 -10.28 -50.46 -20.86
C SER A 749 -11.08 -49.15 -20.74
N LEU A 750 -10.82 -48.20 -21.65
CA LEU A 750 -11.53 -46.93 -21.78
C LEU A 750 -12.07 -46.87 -23.21
N ILE A 751 -13.38 -46.86 -23.36
CA ILE A 751 -14.05 -46.77 -24.67
C ILE A 751 -14.61 -45.38 -24.82
N ILE A 752 -14.17 -44.62 -25.83
CA ILE A 752 -14.54 -43.24 -26.03
C ILE A 752 -15.49 -43.13 -27.24
N GLU A 753 -16.70 -42.66 -26.99
CA GLU A 753 -17.68 -42.30 -28.02
C GLU A 753 -17.55 -40.79 -28.30
N THR A 754 -17.23 -40.46 -29.55
CA THR A 754 -17.09 -39.10 -30.01
C THR A 754 -17.31 -38.96 -31.49
N ALA A 755 -17.82 -37.83 -31.96
CA ALA A 755 -17.95 -37.52 -33.37
C ALA A 755 -16.63 -37.07 -34.02
N ASP A 756 -15.73 -36.43 -33.21
CA ASP A 756 -14.41 -35.97 -33.62
C ASP A 756 -13.34 -36.76 -32.85
N LYS A 757 -12.80 -37.78 -33.53
CA LYS A 757 -11.83 -38.74 -32.94
C LYS A 757 -10.41 -38.18 -32.89
N THR A 758 -10.07 -37.24 -33.78
CA THR A 758 -8.69 -36.79 -34.03
C THR A 758 -7.99 -36.33 -32.74
N PRO A 759 -8.53 -35.43 -31.90
CA PRO A 759 -7.84 -35.00 -30.68
C PRO A 759 -7.62 -36.12 -29.68
N PHE A 760 -8.57 -37.08 -29.60
CA PHE A 760 -8.48 -38.20 -28.68
C PHE A 760 -7.54 -39.29 -29.14
N GLU A 761 -7.42 -39.55 -30.47
CA GLU A 761 -6.43 -40.43 -31.05
C GLU A 761 -5.02 -39.87 -30.82
N ASP A 762 -4.79 -38.59 -31.11
CA ASP A 762 -3.53 -37.90 -30.82
C ASP A 762 -3.20 -37.91 -29.33
N GLY A 763 -4.21 -37.84 -28.46
CA GLY A 763 -4.10 -37.85 -27.00
C GLY A 763 -4.16 -39.25 -26.36
N ALA A 764 -4.21 -40.36 -27.17
CA ALA A 764 -4.46 -41.70 -26.64
C ALA A 764 -3.46 -42.16 -25.57
N ALA A 765 -2.18 -41.85 -25.74
CA ALA A 765 -1.15 -42.16 -24.75
C ALA A 765 -1.36 -41.44 -23.43
N TYR A 766 -1.82 -40.21 -23.46
CA TYR A 766 -2.12 -39.40 -22.27
C TYR A 766 -3.39 -39.92 -21.56
N LEU A 767 -4.43 -40.26 -22.33
CA LEU A 767 -5.63 -40.93 -21.82
C LEU A 767 -5.28 -42.24 -21.12
N ALA A 768 -4.48 -43.11 -21.75
CA ALA A 768 -4.05 -44.36 -21.18
C ALA A 768 -3.32 -44.15 -19.84
N LYS A 769 -2.41 -43.17 -19.78
CA LYS A 769 -1.62 -42.90 -18.60
C LYS A 769 -2.42 -42.26 -17.48
N PHE A 770 -3.15 -41.18 -17.77
CA PHE A 770 -3.75 -40.33 -16.74
C PHE A 770 -5.19 -40.70 -16.38
N ALA A 771 -5.92 -41.39 -17.26
CA ALA A 771 -7.18 -42.00 -16.93
C ALA A 771 -7.04 -43.44 -16.36
N PHE A 772 -5.80 -43.93 -16.22
CA PHE A 772 -5.46 -45.27 -15.74
C PHE A 772 -6.10 -46.39 -16.56
N ALA A 773 -6.02 -46.25 -17.92
CA ALA A 773 -6.48 -47.28 -18.84
C ALA A 773 -5.33 -48.19 -19.27
N ASN A 774 -5.61 -49.46 -19.48
CA ASN A 774 -4.71 -50.42 -20.14
C ASN A 774 -4.90 -50.44 -21.67
N GLU A 775 -6.09 -50.07 -22.14
CA GLU A 775 -6.48 -49.95 -23.54
C GLU A 775 -7.42 -48.76 -23.71
N VAL A 776 -7.23 -47.97 -24.78
CA VAL A 776 -8.11 -46.87 -25.18
C VAL A 776 -8.63 -47.18 -26.59
N SER A 777 -9.95 -47.20 -26.76
CA SER A 777 -10.60 -47.43 -28.03
C SER A 777 -11.63 -46.34 -28.36
N PHE A 778 -11.87 -46.11 -29.65
CA PHE A 778 -12.73 -45.02 -30.13
C PHE A 778 -13.88 -45.54 -30.96
N THR A 779 -15.06 -44.97 -30.75
CA THR A 779 -16.27 -45.32 -31.52
C THR A 779 -17.14 -44.09 -31.79
N GLU A 780 -17.90 -44.11 -32.85
CA GLU A 780 -18.91 -43.06 -33.12
C GLU A 780 -20.17 -43.26 -32.28
N LYS A 781 -20.48 -44.51 -31.92
CA LYS A 781 -21.60 -44.88 -31.10
C LYS A 781 -21.29 -46.16 -30.34
N TYR A 782 -21.43 -46.10 -29.03
CA TYR A 782 -21.27 -47.27 -28.16
C TYR A 782 -22.46 -48.19 -28.28
N THR A 783 -22.23 -49.46 -28.67
CA THR A 783 -23.27 -50.50 -28.84
C THR A 783 -23.13 -51.67 -27.86
N GLY A 784 -22.20 -51.54 -26.90
CA GLY A 784 -21.96 -52.57 -25.87
C GLY A 784 -23.04 -52.59 -24.77
N ASP A 785 -22.96 -53.66 -23.93
CA ASP A 785 -23.82 -53.72 -22.77
C ASP A 785 -23.46 -52.61 -21.74
N THR A 786 -24.46 -51.93 -21.21
CA THR A 786 -24.29 -50.86 -20.22
C THR A 786 -24.29 -51.36 -18.76
N LYS A 787 -24.65 -52.66 -18.55
CA LYS A 787 -24.60 -53.24 -17.21
C LYS A 787 -23.16 -53.39 -16.72
N GLY A 788 -22.86 -52.82 -15.57
CA GLY A 788 -21.53 -52.89 -14.98
C GLY A 788 -20.51 -52.00 -15.69
N VAL A 789 -20.94 -51.01 -16.51
CA VAL A 789 -20.14 -50.03 -17.18
C VAL A 789 -20.48 -48.64 -16.62
N ALA A 790 -19.52 -47.95 -16.05
CA ALA A 790 -19.66 -46.55 -15.64
C ALA A 790 -19.49 -45.62 -16.85
N GLN A 791 -20.23 -44.52 -16.86
CA GLN A 791 -20.23 -43.54 -17.92
C GLN A 791 -19.77 -42.19 -17.42
N VAL A 792 -18.94 -41.52 -18.21
CA VAL A 792 -18.55 -40.13 -18.02
C VAL A 792 -18.94 -39.36 -19.27
N VAL A 793 -19.53 -38.21 -19.10
CA VAL A 793 -19.96 -37.34 -20.18
C VAL A 793 -19.26 -35.98 -20.09
N THR A 794 -18.59 -35.59 -21.15
CA THR A 794 -18.07 -34.25 -21.36
C THR A 794 -18.79 -33.55 -22.49
N HIS A 795 -18.49 -32.32 -22.80
CA HIS A 795 -19.07 -31.63 -23.94
C HIS A 795 -18.62 -32.21 -25.31
N ALA A 796 -17.45 -32.88 -25.36
CA ALA A 796 -16.83 -33.38 -26.57
C ALA A 796 -16.91 -34.92 -26.75
N ALA A 797 -17.10 -35.67 -25.65
CA ALA A 797 -17.06 -37.13 -25.69
C ALA A 797 -17.83 -37.77 -24.53
N ARG A 798 -18.18 -39.04 -24.72
CA ARG A 798 -18.60 -39.95 -23.64
C ARG A 798 -17.54 -41.01 -23.45
N ALA A 799 -17.22 -41.34 -22.23
CA ALA A 799 -16.32 -42.46 -21.93
C ALA A 799 -17.08 -43.57 -21.18
N PHE A 800 -16.83 -44.80 -21.57
CA PHE A 800 -17.40 -46.01 -20.99
C PHE A 800 -16.26 -46.79 -20.31
N ILE A 801 -16.43 -47.10 -19.04
CA ILE A 801 -15.43 -47.75 -18.20
C ILE A 801 -16.02 -49.02 -17.63
N PRO A 802 -15.52 -50.20 -18.00
CA PRO A 802 -15.94 -51.48 -17.40
C PRO A 802 -15.55 -51.54 -15.93
N MET A 803 -16.53 -51.44 -15.05
CA MET A 803 -16.29 -51.32 -13.61
C MET A 803 -16.17 -52.67 -12.91
N MET A 804 -16.68 -53.73 -13.53
CA MET A 804 -16.66 -55.09 -12.94
C MET A 804 -15.28 -55.63 -12.65
N GLU A 805 -14.26 -55.16 -13.40
CA GLU A 805 -12.86 -55.53 -13.18
C GLU A 805 -12.16 -54.67 -12.09
N LEU A 806 -12.72 -53.55 -11.78
CA LEU A 806 -12.09 -52.53 -10.89
C LEU A 806 -12.57 -52.60 -9.46
N ILE A 807 -13.81 -53.04 -9.25
CA ILE A 807 -14.47 -53.03 -7.94
C ILE A 807 -14.50 -54.45 -7.37
N ASP A 808 -14.07 -54.61 -6.11
CA ASP A 808 -14.32 -55.80 -5.33
C ASP A 808 -15.79 -55.72 -4.90
N ARG A 809 -16.65 -56.46 -5.66
CA ARG A 809 -18.11 -56.36 -5.54
C ARG A 809 -18.60 -56.55 -4.08
N GLU A 810 -18.00 -57.49 -3.36
CA GLU A 810 -18.42 -57.79 -1.98
C GLU A 810 -18.00 -56.64 -1.04
N LYS A 811 -16.79 -56.06 -1.21
CA LYS A 811 -16.35 -54.94 -0.41
C LYS A 811 -17.12 -53.66 -0.74
N GLU A 812 -17.45 -53.42 -2.00
CA GLU A 812 -18.18 -52.23 -2.42
C GLU A 812 -19.65 -52.30 -2.00
N GLN A 813 -20.28 -53.49 -2.11
CA GLN A 813 -21.62 -53.69 -1.54
C GLN A 813 -21.63 -53.47 -0.04
N ALA A 814 -20.64 -53.95 0.69
CA ALA A 814 -20.52 -53.75 2.12
C ALA A 814 -20.30 -52.25 2.47
N ARG A 815 -19.47 -51.53 1.67
CA ARG A 815 -19.25 -50.11 1.80
C ARG A 815 -20.54 -49.31 1.60
N LEU A 816 -21.20 -49.52 0.46
CA LEU A 816 -22.46 -48.85 0.13
C LEU A 816 -23.58 -49.16 1.12
N ALA A 817 -23.66 -50.41 1.63
CA ALA A 817 -24.61 -50.76 2.65
C ALA A 817 -24.34 -50.01 3.98
N LYS A 818 -23.08 -49.84 4.33
CA LYS A 818 -22.66 -49.06 5.49
C LYS A 818 -22.96 -47.57 5.32
N GLU A 819 -22.65 -46.97 4.15
CA GLU A 819 -22.99 -45.60 3.82
C GLU A 819 -24.50 -45.35 3.77
N LYS A 820 -25.27 -46.27 3.20
CA LYS A 820 -26.73 -46.25 3.22
C LYS A 820 -27.27 -46.18 4.65
N ALA A 821 -26.83 -47.09 5.50
CA ALA A 821 -27.26 -47.15 6.89
C ALA A 821 -26.90 -45.87 7.68
N GLN A 822 -25.71 -45.31 7.40
CA GLN A 822 -25.30 -44.06 8.01
C GLN A 822 -26.16 -42.88 7.53
N CYS A 823 -26.41 -42.78 6.23
CA CYS A 823 -27.22 -41.73 5.61
C CYS A 823 -28.69 -41.79 6.08
N GLU A 824 -29.24 -42.98 6.16
CA GLU A 824 -30.60 -43.24 6.72
C GLU A 824 -30.69 -42.76 8.19
N LYS A 825 -29.66 -43.05 8.99
CA LYS A 825 -29.59 -42.61 10.40
C LYS A 825 -29.49 -41.07 10.50
N GLU A 826 -28.74 -40.41 9.64
CA GLU A 826 -28.64 -38.96 9.57
C GLU A 826 -29.97 -38.30 9.16
N ILE A 827 -30.64 -38.85 8.14
CA ILE A 827 -31.96 -38.40 7.71
C ILE A 827 -32.97 -38.56 8.83
N ALA A 828 -33.04 -39.75 9.50
CA ALA A 828 -33.93 -40.00 10.60
C ALA A 828 -33.69 -39.03 11.79
N SER A 829 -32.43 -38.76 12.12
CA SER A 829 -32.06 -37.80 13.16
C SER A 829 -32.49 -36.37 12.83
N MET A 830 -32.32 -35.94 11.58
CA MET A 830 -32.74 -34.61 11.15
C MET A 830 -34.26 -34.51 11.02
N ALA A 831 -34.94 -35.55 10.54
CA ALA A 831 -36.39 -35.61 10.47
C ALA A 831 -37.02 -35.55 11.88
N ALA A 832 -36.48 -36.29 12.84
CA ALA A 832 -36.93 -36.23 14.25
C ALA A 832 -36.77 -34.83 14.87
N LYS A 833 -35.73 -34.12 14.54
CA LYS A 833 -35.54 -32.71 14.98
C LYS A 833 -36.52 -31.76 14.30
N LEU A 834 -36.74 -31.93 13.00
CA LEU A 834 -37.66 -31.09 12.21
C LEU A 834 -39.14 -31.38 12.53
N SER A 835 -39.48 -32.57 13.04
CA SER A 835 -40.84 -32.91 13.54
C SER A 835 -41.08 -32.48 15.00
N ASN A 836 -40.03 -32.06 15.72
CA ASN A 836 -40.20 -31.58 17.09
C ASN A 836 -40.62 -30.09 17.07
N GLU A 837 -41.90 -29.85 17.36
CA GLU A 837 -42.48 -28.50 17.43
C GLU A 837 -41.76 -27.59 18.41
N GLY A 838 -41.20 -28.13 19.49
CA GLY A 838 -40.41 -27.36 20.48
C GLY A 838 -39.09 -26.85 19.90
N PHE A 839 -38.51 -27.60 18.96
CA PHE A 839 -37.30 -27.16 18.25
C PHE A 839 -37.64 -26.15 17.13
N VAL A 840 -38.63 -26.48 16.30
CA VAL A 840 -38.97 -25.63 15.12
C VAL A 840 -39.48 -24.25 15.53
N ASN A 841 -40.19 -24.17 16.65
CA ASN A 841 -40.74 -22.89 17.14
C ASN A 841 -39.79 -22.07 18.02
N LYS A 842 -38.69 -22.68 18.54
CA LYS A 842 -37.72 -21.99 19.43
C LYS A 842 -36.38 -21.72 18.80
N ALA A 843 -35.98 -22.46 17.78
CA ALA A 843 -34.74 -22.27 17.11
C ALA A 843 -34.82 -21.08 16.12
N PRO A 844 -33.70 -20.32 15.91
CA PRO A 844 -33.64 -19.27 14.88
C PRO A 844 -33.98 -19.82 13.48
N ALA A 845 -34.78 -19.06 12.71
CA ALA A 845 -35.30 -19.48 11.41
C ALA A 845 -34.22 -19.98 10.45
N HIS A 846 -33.03 -19.35 10.45
CA HIS A 846 -31.90 -19.77 9.60
C HIS A 846 -31.34 -21.15 9.98
N ILE A 847 -31.42 -21.57 11.26
CA ILE A 847 -30.95 -22.89 11.69
C ILE A 847 -31.96 -23.98 11.27
N VAL A 848 -33.26 -23.68 11.32
CA VAL A 848 -34.31 -24.60 10.86
C VAL A 848 -34.18 -24.77 9.33
N GLU A 849 -33.94 -23.69 8.60
CA GLU A 849 -33.78 -23.74 7.14
C GLU A 849 -32.50 -24.47 6.71
N ASP A 850 -31.37 -24.22 7.37
CA ASP A 850 -30.12 -24.97 7.16
C ASP A 850 -30.34 -26.48 7.40
N MET A 851 -31.10 -26.84 8.43
CA MET A 851 -31.40 -28.25 8.73
C MET A 851 -32.32 -28.90 7.67
N ARG A 852 -33.27 -28.14 7.09
CA ARG A 852 -34.09 -28.61 5.96
C ARG A 852 -33.26 -28.84 4.72
N GLN A 853 -32.36 -27.93 4.41
CA GLN A 853 -31.42 -28.05 3.26
C GLN A 853 -30.50 -29.27 3.44
N LYS A 854 -29.95 -29.48 4.64
CA LYS A 854 -29.13 -30.66 4.95
C LYS A 854 -29.93 -31.97 4.88
N HIS A 855 -31.17 -31.96 5.31
CA HIS A 855 -32.06 -33.11 5.18
C HIS A 855 -32.35 -33.45 3.70
N ALA A 856 -32.64 -32.43 2.88
CA ALA A 856 -32.88 -32.61 1.45
C ALA A 856 -31.64 -33.13 0.74
N ALA A 857 -30.45 -32.57 1.02
CA ALA A 857 -29.17 -33.01 0.47
C ALA A 857 -28.83 -34.46 0.88
N ALA A 858 -29.13 -34.86 2.12
CA ALA A 858 -28.93 -36.22 2.58
C ALA A 858 -29.91 -37.19 1.90
N ALA A 859 -31.16 -36.80 1.64
CA ALA A 859 -32.12 -37.60 0.91
C ALA A 859 -31.69 -37.79 -0.56
N GLU A 860 -31.17 -36.76 -1.21
CA GLU A 860 -30.60 -36.87 -2.57
C GLU A 860 -29.39 -37.82 -2.60
N LYS A 861 -28.51 -37.70 -1.59
CA LYS A 861 -27.37 -38.60 -1.43
C LYS A 861 -27.80 -40.04 -1.24
N LEU A 862 -28.82 -40.31 -0.45
CA LEU A 862 -29.37 -41.63 -0.25
C LEU A 862 -29.91 -42.24 -1.55
N ALA A 863 -30.64 -41.44 -2.35
CA ALA A 863 -31.16 -41.90 -3.65
C ALA A 863 -29.99 -42.28 -4.61
N LYS A 864 -28.90 -41.55 -4.63
CA LYS A 864 -27.69 -41.85 -5.41
C LYS A 864 -27.00 -43.14 -4.92
N ILE A 865 -26.95 -43.37 -3.59
CA ILE A 865 -26.38 -44.59 -3.01
C ILE A 865 -27.25 -45.80 -3.40
N GLU A 866 -28.58 -45.69 -3.34
CA GLU A 866 -29.51 -46.76 -3.72
C GLU A 866 -29.47 -47.08 -5.22
N GLU A 867 -29.26 -46.06 -6.07
CA GLU A 867 -29.01 -46.24 -7.49
C GLU A 867 -27.72 -47.03 -7.73
N SER A 868 -26.65 -46.63 -7.01
CA SER A 868 -25.36 -47.33 -7.07
C SER A 868 -25.45 -48.79 -6.64
N ILE A 869 -26.21 -49.08 -5.59
CA ILE A 869 -26.47 -50.47 -5.13
C ILE A 869 -27.26 -51.26 -6.20
N ARG A 870 -28.26 -50.64 -6.85
CA ARG A 870 -29.02 -51.28 -7.95
C ARG A 870 -28.12 -51.58 -9.17
N ASN A 871 -27.19 -50.68 -9.47
CA ASN A 871 -26.27 -50.83 -10.60
C ASN A 871 -25.18 -51.85 -10.33
N LEU A 872 -24.89 -52.21 -9.09
CA LEU A 872 -23.93 -53.23 -8.68
C LEU A 872 -24.56 -54.64 -8.58
N GLY A 873 -25.86 -54.73 -8.44
CA GLY A 873 -26.61 -56.00 -8.42
C GLY A 873 -26.91 -56.56 -9.75
#